data_077564f51305be6c6a426cf990643c75
#
_entry.id   077564f51305be6c6a426cf990643c75
#
_cell.length_a   1.000
_cell.length_b   1.000
_cell.length_c   1.000
_cell.angle_alpha   90.00
_cell.angle_beta   90.00
_cell.angle_gamma   90.00
#
_symmetry.space_group_name_H-M   'P 1'
#
loop_
_entity.id
_entity.type
_entity.pdbx_description
1 polymer ?
#
loop_
_entity_poly.entity_id
_entity_poly.type
_entity_poly.pdbx_seq_one_letter_code
_entity_poly.pdbx_strand_id
1 'polypeptide(L)'
;MGTIHAQVMVRGKVVSSDSQQPLPGVSVTLMQQDITALTNGSGEFTLEASAPGLVEIRFVKNGYFTQIREYQLSATSVNVIPDVALRIDINTEVKQEIVLQLSEMSLNTDDDGRDQNISTTLSNRDVYISQASFSFSPMRFRMRGYDNNYETTYINGVHFNSLERGGFNYSALGGLNDAMRNRENVYGLQSSSFSFGNLGGVSNINTRASAYAAGVRSSIAFTNRAYRYRAQATYATGLRPDGWAFTASGVVRWANEGIVDGTFYNSGGYFLSAEKVFNPKHSLSLVTFGAPTQRAQGSATTQEVYDLAGSIYYNSYWGYQDGKKRNSRIVKSFDPTVILSHDFKIDDQKRLRTGLAYHYSLYSNSALTFYNAPDPRPDYYRELPSFWGADTEAGKYIAGEWQNNPSIRQIDWAELYLENAKNKDGNAKYAVERRHNNLSELAFNSTFTNEISKKFRLTAGVEFKKSKGMHYKTMEDLLGAGQWVDIDQFAERDFPTNPNIIQNDVRNPNRIIREGDIFGYNYDINLTHANVFIQNEWNFDRLEVHYAAKMTYTEFYRFGHMENGRAVAVGAQSYGKGKTWWSLDPSIKGGLTYKFDGRNRIMVNAMRESRAPLSTNSYVSQRIKDSAIPMRPEEITSFDAGYAFTFPGVRGRISGFHTEIMNAVDMLGYYDDEYRTFINHTLTQANKRYMGVEAGLSVVLNTSFTVSMAGTLADYTYTNNAMGIKSPENGSFADVYETVMTKGLYLSNGPQLAANITLDYFHPKMWFADITLNYFDKNYLDFAPNRFTEDNRMKYTTQQMIDALGTQERLQGGFLLDASIGKLIYLPQRRSLNVNLSMSNILNNQKMITGGFQQARLPLVDGAIDAGNLNRFPNKYYYAWGFNMFLNIGYRF
;
A
#
# COMPACT_ATOMS: atom_id res chain seq x y z
N MET A 1 3.18 3.75 59.51
CA MET A 1 4.09 4.85 59.16
C MET A 1 4.24 4.80 57.63
N GLY A 2 3.58 5.68 56.93
CA GLY A 2 3.72 5.78 55.49
C GLY A 2 5.03 6.50 55.18
N THR A 3 5.94 5.83 54.52
CA THR A 3 7.14 6.45 53.94
C THR A 3 6.72 7.44 52.88
N ILE A 4 6.83 8.72 53.14
CA ILE A 4 6.75 9.81 52.17
C ILE A 4 7.98 9.62 51.24
N HIS A 5 7.81 9.02 50.08
CA HIS A 5 8.83 9.03 49.06
C HIS A 5 8.91 10.43 48.48
N ALA A 6 10.04 11.13 48.69
CA ALA A 6 10.30 12.42 48.06
C ALA A 6 10.32 12.22 46.56
N GLN A 7 9.33 12.76 45.84
CA GLN A 7 9.32 12.79 44.40
C GLN A 7 10.51 13.67 43.91
N VAL A 8 11.34 13.11 43.02
CA VAL A 8 12.50 13.79 42.45
C VAL A 8 12.14 14.19 41.02
N MET A 9 12.18 15.46 40.73
CA MET A 9 11.88 15.96 39.40
C MET A 9 13.16 15.96 38.52
N VAL A 10 13.09 15.41 37.34
CA VAL A 10 14.19 15.44 36.35
C VAL A 10 13.81 16.35 35.22
N ARG A 11 14.63 17.36 34.94
CA ARG A 11 14.46 18.30 33.84
C ARG A 11 15.66 18.23 32.89
N GLY A 12 15.38 18.40 31.58
CA GLY A 12 16.43 18.43 30.58
C GLY A 12 15.89 18.93 29.26
N LYS A 13 16.79 19.06 28.29
CA LYS A 13 16.48 19.51 26.95
C LYS A 13 17.04 18.51 25.96
N VAL A 14 16.29 18.28 24.88
CA VAL A 14 16.72 17.44 23.76
C VAL A 14 16.88 18.28 22.52
N VAL A 15 18.00 18.12 21.86
CA VAL A 15 18.38 18.85 20.64
C VAL A 15 18.77 17.90 19.54
N SER A 16 18.72 18.33 18.28
CA SER A 16 19.31 17.59 17.17
C SER A 16 20.84 17.73 17.22
N SER A 17 21.57 16.63 17.09
CA SER A 17 23.04 16.67 17.04
C SER A 17 23.56 17.47 15.84
N ASP A 18 22.81 17.50 14.76
CA ASP A 18 23.21 18.10 13.49
C ASP A 18 22.98 19.60 13.46
N SER A 19 21.79 20.05 13.89
CA SER A 19 21.40 21.45 13.81
C SER A 19 21.49 22.19 15.15
N GLN A 20 21.66 21.45 16.26
CA GLN A 20 21.58 21.95 17.64
C GLN A 20 20.23 22.62 17.95
N GLN A 21 19.25 22.42 17.09
CA GLN A 21 17.87 22.93 17.28
C GLN A 21 17.12 22.07 18.30
N PRO A 22 16.26 22.68 19.10
CA PRO A 22 15.36 21.94 19.99
C PRO A 22 14.55 20.90 19.24
N LEU A 23 14.37 19.73 19.83
CA LEU A 23 13.56 18.66 19.29
C LEU A 23 12.26 18.51 20.08
N PRO A 24 11.14 19.07 19.57
CA PRO A 24 9.83 18.84 20.18
C PRO A 24 9.32 17.42 19.89
N GLY A 25 8.49 16.90 20.81
CA GLY A 25 7.87 15.58 20.62
C GLY A 25 8.84 14.40 20.70
N VAL A 26 9.97 14.55 21.38
CA VAL A 26 10.82 13.44 21.78
C VAL A 26 10.15 12.74 22.95
N SER A 27 9.96 11.44 22.89
CA SER A 27 9.52 10.62 24.00
C SER A 27 10.71 10.35 24.92
N VAL A 28 10.63 10.84 26.13
CA VAL A 28 11.64 10.67 27.19
C VAL A 28 11.06 9.75 28.24
N THR A 29 11.63 8.56 28.40
CA THR A 29 11.11 7.52 29.31
C THR A 29 12.12 7.19 30.40
N LEU A 30 11.70 7.27 31.63
CA LEU A 30 12.45 6.76 32.79
C LEU A 30 12.25 5.24 32.85
N MET A 31 13.28 4.47 32.48
CA MET A 31 13.16 3.03 32.18
C MET A 31 12.70 2.18 33.36
N GLN A 32 13.19 2.47 34.56
CA GLN A 32 12.89 1.67 35.76
C GLN A 32 11.43 1.83 36.22
N GLN A 33 10.80 2.95 35.88
CA GLN A 33 9.45 3.30 36.33
C GLN A 33 8.46 3.40 35.18
N ASP A 34 8.94 3.31 33.94
CA ASP A 34 8.19 3.45 32.71
C ASP A 34 7.37 4.77 32.63
N ILE A 35 7.89 5.83 33.29
CA ILE A 35 7.29 7.16 33.24
C ILE A 35 7.79 7.87 32.01
N THR A 36 6.87 8.31 31.14
CA THR A 36 7.19 8.95 29.87
C THR A 36 6.67 10.37 29.83
N ALA A 37 7.50 11.30 29.37
CA ALA A 37 7.13 12.67 29.02
C ALA A 37 7.51 12.95 27.56
N LEU A 38 6.80 13.90 26.94
CA LEU A 38 7.16 14.42 25.61
C LEU A 38 7.85 15.79 25.75
N THR A 39 8.89 16.01 24.94
CA THR A 39 9.51 17.33 24.88
C THR A 39 8.54 18.35 24.28
N ASN A 40 8.55 19.58 24.84
CA ASN A 40 7.76 20.71 24.37
C ASN A 40 8.38 21.36 23.10
N GLY A 41 7.81 22.49 22.64
CA GLY A 41 8.28 23.23 21.47
C GLY A 41 9.73 23.71 21.57
N SER A 42 10.24 23.90 22.81
CA SER A 42 11.64 24.27 23.09
C SER A 42 12.57 23.08 23.31
N GLY A 43 12.07 21.85 23.09
CA GLY A 43 12.81 20.62 23.32
C GLY A 43 12.97 20.23 24.80
N GLU A 44 12.30 20.90 25.73
CA GLU A 44 12.40 20.67 27.16
C GLU A 44 11.40 19.61 27.61
N PHE A 45 11.81 18.85 28.63
CA PHE A 45 10.96 17.85 29.27
C PHE A 45 11.09 17.89 30.80
N THR A 46 10.09 17.35 31.47
CA THR A 46 10.10 17.14 32.92
C THR A 46 9.55 15.75 33.19
N LEU A 47 10.28 14.95 33.96
CA LEU A 47 9.89 13.64 34.49
C LEU A 47 9.86 13.67 36.03
N GLU A 48 8.95 12.94 36.63
CA GLU A 48 8.85 12.75 38.06
C GLU A 48 9.36 11.35 38.43
N ALA A 49 10.54 11.24 39.04
CA ALA A 49 11.08 9.97 39.53
C ALA A 49 10.61 9.72 40.96
N SER A 50 10.29 8.46 41.30
CA SER A 50 9.76 8.09 42.58
C SER A 50 10.82 8.07 43.73
N ALA A 51 12.12 8.00 43.34
CA ALA A 51 13.23 7.96 44.29
C ALA A 51 14.53 8.47 43.65
N PRO A 52 15.47 9.03 44.43
CA PRO A 52 16.82 9.29 43.97
C PRO A 52 17.60 8.00 43.72
N GLY A 53 18.67 8.05 42.93
CA GLY A 53 19.52 6.91 42.61
C GLY A 53 19.94 6.89 41.14
N LEU A 54 20.57 5.77 40.73
CA LEU A 54 20.93 5.56 39.34
C LEU A 54 19.70 5.25 38.52
N VAL A 55 19.45 6.02 37.46
CA VAL A 55 18.30 5.85 36.56
C VAL A 55 18.75 5.82 35.11
N GLU A 56 18.07 5.02 34.31
CA GLU A 56 18.22 4.97 32.86
C GLU A 56 17.09 5.78 32.21
N ILE A 57 17.46 6.73 31.36
CA ILE A 57 16.49 7.54 30.60
C ILE A 57 16.66 7.25 29.11
N ARG A 58 15.57 6.84 28.48
CA ARG A 58 15.48 6.56 27.05
C ARG A 58 14.86 7.73 26.31
N PHE A 59 15.53 8.17 25.24
CA PHE A 59 15.13 9.26 24.37
C PHE A 59 14.80 8.68 23.01
N VAL A 60 13.57 8.86 22.54
CA VAL A 60 13.10 8.32 21.25
C VAL A 60 12.36 9.40 20.46
N LYS A 61 12.81 9.61 19.24
CA LYS A 61 12.10 10.41 18.24
C LYS A 61 12.22 9.75 16.89
N ASN A 62 11.11 9.83 16.15
CA ASN A 62 11.08 9.32 14.79
C ASN A 62 12.13 10.01 13.89
N GLY A 63 12.85 9.23 13.06
CA GLY A 63 13.95 9.75 12.24
C GLY A 63 15.24 10.05 13.01
N TYR A 64 15.36 9.63 14.27
CA TYR A 64 16.55 9.78 15.09
C TYR A 64 16.92 8.46 15.77
N PHE A 65 18.22 8.21 15.94
CA PHE A 65 18.66 7.06 16.72
C PHE A 65 18.21 7.19 18.16
N THR A 66 17.61 6.10 18.68
CA THR A 66 17.24 6.00 20.10
C THR A 66 18.50 6.07 20.96
N GLN A 67 18.49 6.90 21.99
CA GLN A 67 19.55 6.95 22.99
C GLN A 67 19.00 6.49 24.35
N ILE A 68 19.83 5.74 25.08
CA ILE A 68 19.62 5.43 26.50
C ILE A 68 20.84 5.95 27.24
N ARG A 69 20.62 6.73 28.30
CA ARG A 69 21.69 7.30 29.12
C ARG A 69 21.39 7.05 30.60
N GLU A 70 22.44 6.79 31.35
CA GLU A 70 22.38 6.65 32.80
C GLU A 70 22.65 7.98 33.47
N TYR A 71 21.87 8.31 34.49
CA TYR A 71 22.01 9.50 35.31
C TYR A 71 21.91 9.16 36.78
N GLN A 72 22.78 9.72 37.60
CA GLN A 72 22.69 9.65 39.04
C GLN A 72 21.82 10.81 39.56
N LEU A 73 20.59 10.49 40.00
CA LEU A 73 19.72 11.49 40.60
C LEU A 73 20.05 11.69 42.05
N SER A 74 20.20 12.92 42.45
CA SER A 74 20.37 13.32 43.85
C SER A 74 19.02 13.50 44.55
N ALA A 75 18.99 13.45 45.85
CA ALA A 75 17.80 13.67 46.68
C ALA A 75 17.27 15.13 46.64
N THR A 76 17.76 15.96 45.73
CA THR A 76 17.22 17.31 45.50
C THR A 76 15.89 17.26 44.79
N SER A 77 15.02 18.23 45.04
CA SER A 77 13.67 18.28 44.44
C SER A 77 13.68 18.39 42.91
N VAL A 78 14.74 18.94 42.35
CA VAL A 78 14.92 19.06 40.88
C VAL A 78 16.34 18.68 40.47
N ASN A 79 16.47 17.71 39.57
CA ASN A 79 17.72 17.34 38.93
C ASN A 79 17.69 17.83 37.48
N VAL A 80 18.63 18.69 37.09
CA VAL A 80 18.79 19.15 35.72
C VAL A 80 19.88 18.31 35.05
N ILE A 81 19.53 17.59 34.01
CA ILE A 81 20.49 16.78 33.25
C ILE A 81 21.02 17.59 32.04
N PRO A 82 22.26 17.29 31.60
CA PRO A 82 22.82 17.93 30.42
C PRO A 82 21.95 17.75 29.17
N ASP A 83 22.05 18.70 28.22
CA ASP A 83 21.34 18.61 26.94
C ASP A 83 21.66 17.30 26.23
N VAL A 84 20.62 16.64 25.72
CA VAL A 84 20.73 15.36 25.03
C VAL A 84 20.65 15.61 23.52
N ALA A 85 21.76 15.41 22.81
CA ALA A 85 21.78 15.53 21.37
C ALA A 85 21.41 14.21 20.70
N LEU A 86 20.25 14.15 20.04
CA LEU A 86 19.84 13.00 19.23
C LEU A 86 20.38 13.13 17.81
N ARG A 87 20.98 12.04 17.34
CA ARG A 87 21.50 11.93 15.99
C ARG A 87 20.39 11.44 15.05
N ILE A 88 20.33 12.04 13.85
CA ILE A 88 19.38 11.63 12.82
C ILE A 88 19.69 10.21 12.35
N ASP A 89 18.64 9.39 12.21
CA ASP A 89 18.71 8.10 11.54
C ASP A 89 18.53 8.32 10.03
N ILE A 90 19.65 8.41 9.33
CA ILE A 90 19.73 8.73 7.92
C ILE A 90 19.20 7.57 7.06
N ASN A 91 19.34 6.33 7.54
CA ASN A 91 18.85 5.15 6.84
C ASN A 91 17.33 5.14 6.69
N THR A 92 16.60 5.79 7.60
CA THR A 92 15.13 5.88 7.51
C THR A 92 14.67 6.54 6.22
N GLU A 93 15.34 7.59 5.74
CA GLU A 93 14.95 8.29 4.50
C GLU A 93 15.14 7.40 3.26
N VAL A 94 16.26 6.68 3.20
CA VAL A 94 16.57 5.75 2.10
C VAL A 94 15.61 4.55 2.10
N LYS A 95 15.36 3.99 3.28
CA LYS A 95 14.42 2.88 3.45
C LYS A 95 13.00 3.29 3.05
N GLN A 96 12.55 4.49 3.37
CA GLN A 96 11.26 5.04 2.95
C GLN A 96 11.14 5.10 1.42
N GLU A 97 12.17 5.55 0.73
CA GLU A 97 12.16 5.64 -0.72
C GLU A 97 12.07 4.26 -1.38
N ILE A 98 12.78 3.27 -0.84
CA ILE A 98 12.73 1.89 -1.33
C ILE A 98 11.30 1.32 -1.23
N VAL A 99 10.65 1.50 -0.10
CA VAL A 99 9.29 1.00 0.14
C VAL A 99 8.27 1.69 -0.76
N LEU A 100 8.38 3.01 -0.97
CA LEU A 100 7.50 3.74 -1.87
C LEU A 100 7.64 3.27 -3.32
N GLN A 101 8.85 3.01 -3.79
CA GLN A 101 9.07 2.48 -5.14
C GLN A 101 8.49 1.08 -5.33
N LEU A 102 8.60 0.22 -4.32
CA LEU A 102 7.98 -1.11 -4.36
C LEU A 102 6.46 -1.02 -4.37
N SER A 103 5.86 -0.07 -3.66
CA SER A 103 4.41 0.16 -3.73
C SER A 103 3.95 0.65 -5.10
N GLU A 104 4.73 1.51 -5.76
CA GLU A 104 4.46 1.96 -7.12
C GLU A 104 4.57 0.83 -8.15
N MET A 105 5.47 -0.14 -7.93
CA MET A 105 5.56 -1.33 -8.79
C MET A 105 4.34 -2.23 -8.69
N SER A 106 3.78 -2.41 -7.49
CA SER A 106 2.61 -3.27 -7.31
C SER A 106 1.34 -2.71 -7.95
N LEU A 107 1.31 -1.40 -8.25
CA LEU A 107 0.26 -0.76 -9.03
C LEU A 107 0.30 -1.10 -10.53
N ASN A 108 1.30 -1.87 -10.98
CA ASN A 108 1.45 -2.25 -12.38
C ASN A 108 0.60 -3.47 -12.78
N THR A 109 -0.06 -4.14 -11.85
CA THR A 109 -0.96 -5.26 -12.13
C THR A 109 -2.35 -4.76 -12.48
N ASP A 110 -2.60 -4.52 -13.73
CA ASP A 110 -3.66 -3.63 -14.18
C ASP A 110 -4.94 -4.29 -14.68
N ASP A 111 -4.91 -5.55 -15.02
CA ASP A 111 -6.08 -6.15 -15.66
C ASP A 111 -7.18 -6.59 -14.67
N ASP A 112 -6.90 -6.66 -13.37
CA ASP A 112 -7.81 -7.29 -12.41
C ASP A 112 -8.28 -6.38 -11.26
N GLY A 113 -7.97 -5.08 -11.28
CA GLY A 113 -8.42 -4.15 -10.22
C GLY A 113 -7.81 -4.44 -8.83
N ARG A 114 -6.84 -5.34 -8.74
CA ARG A 114 -6.16 -5.71 -7.51
C ARG A 114 -5.02 -4.75 -7.23
N ASP A 115 -5.36 -3.54 -6.81
CA ASP A 115 -4.38 -2.57 -6.28
C ASP A 115 -3.73 -3.14 -5.01
N GLN A 116 -2.62 -3.82 -5.17
CA GLN A 116 -1.84 -4.29 -4.04
C GLN A 116 -0.93 -3.17 -3.54
N ASN A 117 -1.47 -2.28 -2.74
CA ASN A 117 -0.65 -1.29 -2.04
C ASN A 117 0.21 -2.00 -0.98
N ILE A 118 1.49 -1.70 -0.93
CA ILE A 118 2.36 -2.15 0.14
C ILE A 118 2.16 -1.22 1.32
N SER A 119 1.82 -1.80 2.48
CA SER A 119 1.83 -1.09 3.74
C SER A 119 3.24 -0.53 4.00
N THR A 120 3.30 0.76 4.24
CA THR A 120 4.55 1.43 4.59
C THR A 120 4.59 1.72 6.08
N THR A 121 4.76 0.69 6.90
CA THR A 121 4.98 0.82 8.34
C THR A 121 6.35 1.44 8.63
N LEU A 122 6.52 2.67 8.15
CA LEU A 122 7.77 3.40 8.23
C LEU A 122 7.98 3.91 9.64
N SER A 123 9.13 3.59 10.22
CA SER A 123 9.65 4.10 11.49
C SER A 123 8.85 3.71 12.74
N ASN A 124 9.05 2.51 13.23
CA ASN A 124 8.50 2.03 14.48
C ASN A 124 9.57 1.87 15.58
N ARG A 125 9.09 1.98 16.83
CA ARG A 125 9.88 1.66 18.04
C ARG A 125 9.97 0.17 18.32
N ASP A 126 9.08 -0.61 17.75
CA ASP A 126 9.05 -2.07 17.87
C ASP A 126 10.20 -2.69 17.08
N VAL A 127 10.98 -3.57 17.74
CA VAL A 127 12.18 -4.16 17.16
C VAL A 127 11.85 -5.01 15.95
N TYR A 128 10.78 -5.79 15.99
CA TYR A 128 10.36 -6.63 14.87
C TYR A 128 9.90 -5.77 13.69
N ILE A 129 8.96 -4.86 13.94
CA ILE A 129 8.35 -4.07 12.86
C ILE A 129 9.37 -3.16 12.19
N SER A 130 10.22 -2.48 12.97
CA SER A 130 11.25 -1.61 12.41
C SER A 130 12.21 -2.36 11.49
N GLN A 131 12.53 -3.60 11.80
CA GLN A 131 13.42 -4.43 11.01
C GLN A 131 12.66 -5.07 9.82
N ALA A 132 11.51 -5.68 10.08
CA ALA A 132 10.73 -6.40 9.07
C ALA A 132 10.21 -5.48 7.94
N SER A 133 9.71 -4.29 8.27
CA SER A 133 9.13 -3.37 7.28
C SER A 133 10.10 -2.90 6.21
N PHE A 134 11.40 -2.94 6.48
CA PHE A 134 12.43 -2.58 5.49
C PHE A 134 13.08 -3.79 4.83
N SER A 135 13.47 -4.77 5.64
CA SER A 135 14.21 -5.93 5.15
C SER A 135 13.35 -6.88 4.36
N PHE A 136 12.06 -6.98 4.68
CA PHE A 136 11.11 -7.83 3.97
C PHE A 136 10.41 -7.13 2.78
N SER A 137 10.69 -5.86 2.55
CA SER A 137 10.03 -5.05 1.52
C SER A 137 10.13 -5.60 0.09
N PRO A 138 11.22 -6.20 -0.37
CA PRO A 138 11.28 -6.81 -1.69
C PRO A 138 10.25 -7.90 -1.92
N MET A 139 9.78 -8.54 -0.84
CA MET A 139 8.74 -9.56 -0.86
C MET A 139 7.35 -9.01 -0.50
N ARG A 140 7.13 -7.71 -0.62
CA ARG A 140 5.84 -7.08 -0.31
C ARG A 140 5.42 -7.29 1.14
N PHE A 141 6.25 -6.83 2.07
CA PHE A 141 5.93 -6.91 3.49
C PHE A 141 4.55 -6.28 3.79
N ARG A 142 3.71 -7.05 4.47
CA ARG A 142 2.43 -6.61 5.03
C ARG A 142 2.38 -7.05 6.50
N MET A 143 1.82 -6.19 7.34
CA MET A 143 1.63 -6.55 8.74
C MET A 143 0.78 -7.82 8.83
N ARG A 144 1.38 -8.92 9.32
CA ARG A 144 0.72 -10.22 9.49
C ARG A 144 -0.02 -10.72 8.23
N GLY A 145 0.47 -10.33 7.04
CA GLY A 145 -0.17 -10.69 5.77
C GLY A 145 -1.52 -10.03 5.50
N TYR A 146 -1.97 -9.07 6.31
CA TYR A 146 -3.23 -8.39 6.09
C TYR A 146 -3.19 -7.52 4.83
N ASP A 147 -4.31 -7.37 4.15
CA ASP A 147 -4.46 -6.40 3.08
C ASP A 147 -4.41 -4.98 3.64
N ASN A 148 -3.94 -4.02 2.84
CA ASN A 148 -3.74 -2.65 3.30
C ASN A 148 -5.04 -1.90 3.61
N ASN A 149 -6.21 -2.44 3.25
CA ASN A 149 -7.50 -1.95 3.71
C ASN A 149 -7.73 -2.18 5.22
N TYR A 150 -6.91 -3.04 5.86
CA TYR A 150 -6.91 -3.25 7.31
C TYR A 150 -5.91 -2.35 8.06
N GLU A 151 -5.26 -1.42 7.36
CA GLU A 151 -4.48 -0.35 7.96
C GLU A 151 -5.13 0.99 7.66
N THR A 152 -5.02 1.96 8.59
CA THR A 152 -5.60 3.29 8.39
C THR A 152 -4.54 4.37 8.48
N THR A 153 -4.55 5.28 7.51
CA THR A 153 -3.67 6.45 7.48
C THR A 153 -4.45 7.71 7.74
N TYR A 154 -3.97 8.47 8.72
CA TYR A 154 -4.43 9.82 9.04
C TYR A 154 -3.35 10.84 8.65
N ILE A 155 -3.79 12.03 8.24
CA ILE A 155 -2.90 13.19 8.08
C ILE A 155 -3.50 14.32 8.90
N ASN A 156 -2.74 14.85 9.87
CA ASN A 156 -3.22 15.82 10.85
C ASN A 156 -4.52 15.40 11.57
N GLY A 157 -4.71 14.11 11.80
CA GLY A 157 -5.90 13.54 12.45
C GLY A 157 -7.10 13.36 11.53
N VAL A 158 -7.01 13.63 10.22
CA VAL A 158 -8.06 13.36 9.24
C VAL A 158 -7.80 12.01 8.54
N HIS A 159 -8.83 11.20 8.37
CA HIS A 159 -8.78 9.87 7.75
C HIS A 159 -8.62 9.95 6.22
N PHE A 160 -7.61 9.29 5.66
CA PHE A 160 -7.25 9.37 4.24
C PHE A 160 -7.38 8.07 3.43
N ASN A 161 -7.73 6.94 4.04
CA ASN A 161 -8.00 5.74 3.23
C ASN A 161 -9.18 5.99 2.28
N SER A 162 -9.08 5.53 1.05
CA SER A 162 -10.18 5.56 0.10
C SER A 162 -11.37 4.73 0.61
N LEU A 163 -12.56 5.30 0.63
CA LEU A 163 -13.77 4.55 1.00
C LEU A 163 -14.12 3.46 -0.02
N GLU A 164 -13.76 3.67 -1.27
CA GLU A 164 -14.06 2.74 -2.36
C GLU A 164 -13.15 1.51 -2.33
N ARG A 165 -11.84 1.71 -2.09
CA ARG A 165 -10.79 0.66 -2.17
C ARG A 165 -10.26 0.21 -0.81
N GLY A 166 -10.58 0.93 0.26
CA GLY A 166 -10.20 0.62 1.63
C GLY A 166 -8.78 1.06 2.03
N GLY A 167 -7.84 1.22 1.12
CA GLY A 167 -6.44 1.54 1.40
C GLY A 167 -6.06 3.00 1.15
N PHE A 168 -4.91 3.42 1.69
CA PHE A 168 -4.30 4.71 1.38
C PHE A 168 -3.29 4.57 0.25
N ASN A 169 -3.38 5.42 -0.77
CA ASN A 169 -2.45 5.44 -1.89
C ASN A 169 -1.20 6.28 -1.56
N TYR A 170 -0.14 5.64 -1.09
CA TYR A 170 1.12 6.33 -0.78
C TYR A 170 1.81 6.94 -2.00
N SER A 171 1.55 6.44 -3.21
CA SER A 171 2.12 7.02 -4.44
C SER A 171 1.61 8.45 -4.71
N ALA A 172 0.42 8.79 -4.18
CA ALA A 172 -0.14 10.15 -4.22
C ALA A 172 0.74 11.20 -3.52
N LEU A 173 1.59 10.78 -2.58
CA LEU A 173 2.55 11.65 -1.90
C LEU A 173 3.76 12.00 -2.78
N GLY A 174 3.95 11.31 -3.91
CA GLY A 174 4.92 11.66 -4.96
C GLY A 174 6.38 11.74 -4.52
N GLY A 175 6.74 11.07 -3.41
CA GLY A 175 8.11 11.13 -2.88
C GLY A 175 8.40 12.35 -1.98
N LEU A 176 7.37 13.05 -1.48
CA LEU A 176 7.47 14.12 -0.47
C LEU A 176 7.90 13.59 0.92
N ASN A 177 8.91 12.72 0.95
CA ASN A 177 9.29 11.95 2.13
C ASN A 177 9.72 12.84 3.30
N ASP A 178 10.45 13.92 3.03
CA ASP A 178 10.91 14.85 4.07
C ASP A 178 9.73 15.62 4.70
N ALA A 179 8.72 15.97 3.90
CA ALA A 179 7.49 16.60 4.39
C ALA A 179 6.61 15.63 5.18
N MET A 180 6.62 14.33 4.85
CA MET A 180 5.75 13.31 5.46
C MET A 180 6.47 12.47 6.54
N ARG A 181 7.60 12.92 7.05
CA ARG A 181 8.44 12.15 8.00
C ARG A 181 7.94 12.11 9.43
N ASN A 182 7.16 13.11 9.85
CA ASN A 182 6.68 13.18 11.24
C ASN A 182 5.44 12.29 11.39
N ARG A 183 5.65 11.04 11.84
CA ARG A 183 4.58 10.04 11.93
C ARG A 183 4.44 9.52 13.35
N GLU A 184 3.21 9.27 13.75
CA GLU A 184 2.83 8.49 14.91
C GLU A 184 2.17 7.21 14.42
N ASN A 185 2.72 6.05 14.80
CA ASN A 185 2.20 4.77 14.38
C ASN A 185 1.79 3.93 15.59
N VAL A 186 0.63 3.29 15.48
CA VAL A 186 0.12 2.31 16.43
C VAL A 186 -0.16 1.03 15.68
N TYR A 187 0.40 -0.09 16.12
CA TYR A 187 0.33 -1.36 15.41
C TYR A 187 -0.62 -2.33 16.08
N GLY A 188 -1.27 -3.13 15.23
CA GLY A 188 -2.23 -4.10 15.68
C GLY A 188 -3.35 -3.46 16.50
N LEU A 189 -3.74 -4.12 17.56
CA LEU A 189 -4.92 -3.78 18.36
C LEU A 189 -4.66 -2.80 19.53
N GLN A 190 -3.46 -2.24 19.63
CA GLN A 190 -3.10 -1.32 20.70
C GLN A 190 -3.97 -0.06 20.72
N SER A 191 -3.98 0.64 21.85
CA SER A 191 -4.69 1.92 21.99
C SER A 191 -4.05 3.03 21.16
N SER A 192 -4.87 3.95 20.65
CA SER A 192 -4.43 5.09 19.86
C SER A 192 -4.96 6.41 20.43
N SER A 193 -4.15 7.45 20.45
CA SER A 193 -4.53 8.79 20.92
C SER A 193 -5.36 9.59 19.91
N PHE A 194 -5.63 9.06 18.72
CA PHE A 194 -6.27 9.82 17.63
C PHE A 194 -7.34 9.03 16.86
N SER A 195 -7.51 7.73 17.11
CA SER A 195 -8.50 6.89 16.42
C SER A 195 -8.86 5.66 17.22
N PHE A 196 -9.92 4.95 16.80
CA PHE A 196 -10.22 3.61 17.33
C PHE A 196 -9.11 2.60 17.01
N GLY A 197 -8.41 2.73 15.89
CA GLY A 197 -7.47 1.75 15.38
C GLY A 197 -8.04 0.90 14.25
N ASN A 198 -7.21 0.00 13.72
CA ASN A 198 -7.59 -0.98 12.71
C ASN A 198 -6.78 -2.26 12.96
N LEU A 199 -7.15 -3.39 12.33
CA LEU A 199 -6.53 -4.70 12.51
C LEU A 199 -5.00 -4.68 12.29
N GLY A 200 -4.52 -4.07 11.21
CA GLY A 200 -3.10 -3.92 10.89
C GLY A 200 -2.43 -2.73 11.61
N GLY A 201 -3.23 -1.85 12.21
CA GLY A 201 -2.77 -0.65 12.88
C GLY A 201 -3.19 0.65 12.22
N VAL A 202 -2.70 1.75 12.78
CA VAL A 202 -2.99 3.11 12.28
C VAL A 202 -1.73 3.97 12.31
N SER A 203 -1.62 4.86 11.33
CA SER A 203 -0.59 5.88 11.27
C SER A 203 -1.19 7.28 11.17
N ASN A 204 -0.58 8.25 11.84
CA ASN A 204 -0.93 9.67 11.71
C ASN A 204 0.29 10.47 11.31
N ILE A 205 0.23 11.10 10.15
CA ILE A 205 1.29 11.95 9.61
C ILE A 205 1.04 13.37 10.08
N ASN A 206 1.96 13.92 10.87
CA ASN A 206 1.88 15.30 11.33
C ASN A 206 2.57 16.22 10.32
N THR A 207 1.78 16.96 9.55
CA THR A 207 2.24 17.87 8.50
C THR A 207 2.10 19.35 8.90
N ARG A 208 1.86 19.64 10.17
CA ARG A 208 1.76 21.01 10.71
C ARG A 208 3.13 21.70 10.63
N ALA A 209 3.16 22.97 10.26
CA ALA A 209 4.41 23.69 10.02
C ALA A 209 5.31 23.77 11.26
N SER A 210 4.73 23.84 12.47
CA SER A 210 5.48 23.83 13.74
C SER A 210 6.17 22.48 14.05
N ALA A 211 5.82 21.40 13.34
CA ALA A 211 6.45 20.10 13.54
C ALA A 211 7.85 19.99 12.89
N TYR A 212 8.23 20.98 12.10
CA TYR A 212 9.51 21.00 11.40
C TYR A 212 10.47 21.95 12.09
N ALA A 213 11.70 21.49 12.30
CA ALA A 213 12.79 22.36 12.77
C ALA A 213 13.13 23.39 11.68
N ALA A 214 13.46 24.62 12.12
CA ALA A 214 13.89 25.67 11.21
C ALA A 214 15.14 25.26 10.40
N GLY A 215 15.19 25.70 9.15
CA GLY A 215 16.33 25.46 8.27
C GLY A 215 15.92 24.96 6.89
N VAL A 216 16.92 24.65 6.09
CA VAL A 216 16.77 24.08 4.74
C VAL A 216 17.34 22.68 4.72
N ARG A 217 16.63 21.80 4.04
CA ARG A 217 17.11 20.46 3.70
C ARG A 217 16.99 20.28 2.20
N SER A 218 18.04 19.80 1.57
CA SER A 218 18.02 19.46 0.16
C SER A 218 18.70 18.11 -0.05
N SER A 219 18.26 17.36 -1.04
CA SER A 219 18.95 16.13 -1.42
C SER A 219 18.81 15.87 -2.92
N ILE A 220 19.81 15.21 -3.46
CA ILE A 220 19.81 14.61 -4.78
C ILE A 220 20.07 13.12 -4.64
N ALA A 221 19.41 12.32 -5.47
CA ALA A 221 19.61 10.88 -5.47
C ALA A 221 19.71 10.32 -6.89
N PHE A 222 20.48 9.24 -7.01
CA PHE A 222 20.67 8.45 -8.22
C PHE A 222 20.32 7.00 -7.91
N THR A 223 19.59 6.36 -8.83
CA THR A 223 19.18 4.97 -8.66
C THR A 223 19.04 4.27 -10.01
N ASN A 224 19.09 2.96 -10.04
CA ASN A 224 18.82 2.12 -11.22
C ASN A 224 17.45 1.44 -11.16
N ARG A 225 16.46 2.05 -10.49
CA ARG A 225 15.11 1.50 -10.27
C ARG A 225 14.08 2.07 -11.25
N ALA A 226 12.82 2.24 -10.81
CA ALA A 226 11.73 2.78 -11.62
C ALA A 226 12.04 4.20 -12.13
N TYR A 227 12.67 5.03 -11.32
CA TYR A 227 13.26 6.30 -11.75
C TYR A 227 14.79 6.28 -11.60
N ARG A 228 15.48 7.22 -12.27
CA ARG A 228 16.95 7.34 -12.25
C ARG A 228 17.43 8.47 -11.34
N TYR A 229 16.70 9.55 -11.28
CA TYR A 229 17.10 10.77 -10.61
C TYR A 229 16.00 11.31 -9.72
N ARG A 230 16.39 11.85 -8.56
CA ARG A 230 15.52 12.60 -7.66
C ARG A 230 16.25 13.85 -7.20
N ALA A 231 15.53 14.98 -7.14
CA ALA A 231 15.96 16.17 -6.43
C ALA A 231 14.81 16.65 -5.54
N GLN A 232 15.13 17.00 -4.29
CA GLN A 232 14.16 17.56 -3.36
C GLN A 232 14.75 18.66 -2.50
N ALA A 233 13.91 19.58 -2.07
CA ALA A 233 14.25 20.61 -1.11
C ALA A 233 13.08 20.92 -0.18
N THR A 234 13.35 21.14 1.09
CA THR A 234 12.39 21.56 2.12
C THR A 234 12.95 22.75 2.89
N TYR A 235 12.14 23.78 3.01
CA TYR A 235 12.40 24.94 3.85
C TYR A 235 11.37 25.02 4.97
N ALA A 236 11.79 25.24 6.20
CA ALA A 236 10.91 25.43 7.34
C ALA A 236 11.40 26.62 8.17
N THR A 237 10.49 27.48 8.61
CA THR A 237 10.81 28.59 9.51
C THR A 237 10.93 28.16 10.98
N GLY A 238 10.39 26.97 11.31
CA GLY A 238 10.06 26.63 12.70
C GLY A 238 8.95 27.55 13.23
N LEU A 239 8.60 27.38 14.50
CA LEU A 239 7.65 28.27 15.17
C LEU A 239 8.37 29.58 15.53
N ARG A 240 7.89 30.67 14.96
CA ARG A 240 8.42 32.03 15.16
C ARG A 240 7.83 32.66 16.44
N PRO A 241 8.48 33.67 17.02
CA PRO A 241 7.97 34.41 18.21
C PRO A 241 6.59 35.04 17.99
N ASP A 242 6.28 35.41 16.74
CA ASP A 242 4.96 35.96 16.37
C ASP A 242 3.86 34.90 16.26
N GLY A 243 4.16 33.63 16.56
CA GLY A 243 3.24 32.49 16.52
C GLY A 243 3.00 31.92 15.13
N TRP A 244 3.67 32.35 14.08
CA TRP A 244 3.61 31.76 12.77
C TRP A 244 4.67 30.70 12.57
N ALA A 245 4.31 29.66 11.80
CA ALA A 245 5.24 28.69 11.23
C ALA A 245 4.89 28.43 9.77
N PHE A 246 5.91 28.28 8.92
CA PHE A 246 5.75 27.96 7.51
C PHE A 246 6.70 26.84 7.11
N THR A 247 6.22 25.92 6.27
CA THR A 247 7.04 24.88 5.67
C THR A 247 6.67 24.73 4.22
N ALA A 248 7.66 24.69 3.34
CA ALA A 248 7.50 24.43 1.92
C ALA A 248 8.46 23.31 1.50
N SER A 249 7.99 22.39 0.70
CA SER A 249 8.81 21.31 0.15
C SER A 249 8.47 21.07 -1.32
N GLY A 250 9.49 20.75 -2.12
CA GLY A 250 9.34 20.34 -3.50
C GLY A 250 10.21 19.13 -3.80
N VAL A 251 9.73 18.25 -4.68
CA VAL A 251 10.45 17.06 -5.15
C VAL A 251 10.21 16.85 -6.63
N VAL A 252 11.23 16.43 -7.35
CA VAL A 252 11.13 15.94 -8.73
C VAL A 252 11.83 14.59 -8.84
N ARG A 253 11.21 13.66 -9.57
CA ARG A 253 11.77 12.33 -9.88
C ARG A 253 11.57 12.05 -11.36
N TRP A 254 12.61 11.57 -12.04
CA TRP A 254 12.47 11.29 -13.47
C TRP A 254 13.37 10.16 -13.95
N ALA A 255 12.94 9.50 -15.00
CA ALA A 255 13.71 8.59 -15.83
C ALA A 255 13.13 8.56 -17.23
N ASN A 256 13.98 8.65 -18.23
CA ASN A 256 13.58 8.38 -19.62
C ASN A 256 13.34 6.89 -19.84
N GLU A 257 14.05 6.06 -19.06
CA GLU A 257 13.86 4.62 -19.01
C GLU A 257 14.13 4.09 -17.59
N GLY A 258 13.18 3.30 -17.06
CA GLY A 258 13.29 2.60 -15.80
C GLY A 258 14.15 1.32 -15.90
N ILE A 259 14.07 0.44 -14.88
CA ILE A 259 14.74 -0.85 -14.90
C ILE A 259 14.01 -1.85 -15.81
N VAL A 260 12.69 -1.73 -15.95
CA VAL A 260 11.87 -2.56 -16.84
C VAL A 260 11.83 -1.91 -18.22
N ASP A 261 12.02 -2.70 -19.26
CA ASP A 261 12.12 -2.25 -20.64
C ASP A 261 10.89 -1.42 -21.07
N GLY A 262 11.13 -0.31 -21.76
CA GLY A 262 10.10 0.57 -22.29
C GLY A 262 9.27 1.31 -21.24
N THR A 263 9.71 1.30 -19.97
CA THR A 263 9.08 2.12 -18.92
C THR A 263 9.79 3.46 -18.79
N PHE A 264 9.04 4.49 -18.37
CA PHE A 264 9.56 5.80 -18.00
C PHE A 264 8.87 6.31 -16.74
N TYR A 265 9.43 7.34 -16.12
CA TYR A 265 8.89 7.91 -14.90
C TYR A 265 9.11 9.42 -14.83
N ASN A 266 8.05 10.19 -14.65
CA ASN A 266 8.09 11.63 -14.45
C ASN A 266 7.14 12.01 -13.32
N SER A 267 7.65 12.62 -12.26
CA SER A 267 6.84 13.07 -11.13
C SER A 267 7.40 14.35 -10.54
N GLY A 268 6.51 15.28 -10.24
CA GLY A 268 6.83 16.47 -9.45
C GLY A 268 5.89 16.55 -8.26
N GLY A 269 6.40 16.87 -7.06
CA GLY A 269 5.57 17.03 -5.88
C GLY A 269 5.77 18.39 -5.23
N TYR A 270 4.71 18.96 -4.67
CA TYR A 270 4.74 20.16 -3.85
C TYR A 270 4.05 19.93 -2.51
N PHE A 271 4.53 20.60 -1.50
CA PHE A 271 3.97 20.63 -0.15
C PHE A 271 4.11 22.03 0.44
N LEU A 272 3.01 22.57 0.94
CA LEU A 272 2.98 23.85 1.64
C LEU A 272 2.20 23.69 2.94
N SER A 273 2.75 24.18 4.03
CA SER A 273 2.10 24.19 5.35
C SER A 273 2.29 25.55 6.01
N ALA A 274 1.20 26.12 6.46
CA ALA A 274 1.16 27.33 7.26
C ALA A 274 0.41 27.08 8.56
N GLU A 275 0.98 27.51 9.68
CA GLU A 275 0.35 27.35 10.99
C GLU A 275 0.42 28.67 11.75
N LYS A 276 -0.68 29.03 12.42
CA LYS A 276 -0.78 30.14 13.35
C LYS A 276 -1.15 29.63 14.74
N VAL A 277 -0.26 29.82 15.68
CA VAL A 277 -0.54 29.67 17.10
C VAL A 277 -1.03 31.05 17.60
N PHE A 278 -2.33 31.17 17.84
CA PHE A 278 -2.93 32.42 18.28
C PHE A 278 -2.63 32.74 19.75
N ASN A 279 -2.62 31.68 20.56
CA ASN A 279 -2.33 31.71 21.98
C ASN A 279 -2.01 30.25 22.44
N PRO A 280 -1.66 30.02 23.71
CA PRO A 280 -1.32 28.66 24.20
C PRO A 280 -2.45 27.64 24.06
N LYS A 281 -3.70 28.07 23.83
CA LYS A 281 -4.86 27.18 23.70
C LYS A 281 -5.25 26.88 22.26
N HIS A 282 -5.00 27.78 21.32
CA HIS A 282 -5.52 27.65 19.95
C HIS A 282 -4.42 27.74 18.90
N SER A 283 -4.34 26.75 18.04
CA SER A 283 -3.60 26.83 16.79
C SER A 283 -4.42 26.35 15.60
N LEU A 284 -4.22 26.98 14.45
CA LEU A 284 -4.84 26.63 13.17
C LEU A 284 -3.76 26.36 12.14
N SER A 285 -3.88 25.26 11.42
CA SER A 285 -2.94 24.86 10.38
C SER A 285 -3.68 24.64 9.07
N LEU A 286 -3.13 25.18 7.99
CA LEU A 286 -3.55 24.94 6.61
C LEU A 286 -2.41 24.24 5.87
N VAL A 287 -2.71 23.09 5.27
CA VAL A 287 -1.74 22.27 4.53
C VAL A 287 -2.28 21.98 3.15
N THR A 288 -1.45 22.09 2.13
CA THR A 288 -1.76 21.61 0.79
C THR A 288 -0.57 20.87 0.20
N PHE A 289 -0.85 19.80 -0.50
CA PHE A 289 0.15 19.03 -1.23
C PHE A 289 -0.47 18.32 -2.43
N GLY A 290 0.39 17.90 -3.35
CA GLY A 290 0.00 17.10 -4.51
C GLY A 290 1.24 16.73 -5.33
N ALA A 291 1.12 15.68 -6.13
CA ALA A 291 2.23 15.17 -6.92
C ALA A 291 1.73 14.65 -8.29
N PRO A 292 1.69 15.53 -9.32
CA PRO A 292 1.45 15.06 -10.67
C PRO A 292 2.51 14.05 -11.07
N THR A 293 2.05 12.88 -11.51
CA THR A 293 2.90 11.75 -11.89
C THR A 293 2.45 11.19 -13.22
N GLN A 294 3.40 10.92 -14.10
CA GLN A 294 3.20 10.18 -15.35
C GLN A 294 4.26 9.08 -15.42
N ARG A 295 3.82 7.84 -15.58
CA ARG A 295 4.73 6.70 -15.68
C ARG A 295 4.19 5.63 -16.61
N ALA A 296 5.08 4.89 -17.22
CA ALA A 296 4.73 3.72 -18.00
C ALA A 296 4.78 2.47 -17.12
N GLN A 297 3.98 1.47 -17.46
CA GLN A 297 3.85 0.21 -16.75
C GLN A 297 4.60 -0.92 -17.45
N GLY A 298 4.99 -1.93 -16.66
CA GLY A 298 5.49 -3.22 -17.12
C GLY A 298 4.43 -4.31 -16.94
N SER A 299 4.58 -5.40 -17.68
CA SER A 299 3.70 -6.58 -17.61
C SER A 299 4.31 -7.71 -16.79
N ALA A 300 3.46 -8.50 -16.09
CA ALA A 300 3.82 -9.86 -15.74
C ALA A 300 3.67 -10.74 -16.97
N THR A 301 4.58 -11.70 -17.14
CA THR A 301 4.47 -12.64 -18.25
C THR A 301 4.82 -14.06 -17.82
N THR A 302 4.73 -15.00 -18.74
CA THR A 302 5.00 -16.42 -18.46
C THR A 302 6.50 -16.71 -18.43
N GLN A 303 6.90 -17.84 -17.84
CA GLN A 303 8.30 -18.27 -17.82
C GLN A 303 8.86 -18.41 -19.23
N GLU A 304 8.08 -18.99 -20.15
CA GLU A 304 8.46 -19.14 -21.55
C GLU A 304 8.91 -17.80 -22.17
N VAL A 305 8.15 -16.75 -21.93
CA VAL A 305 8.44 -15.42 -22.49
C VAL A 305 9.72 -14.83 -21.88
N TYR A 306 9.94 -14.99 -20.57
CA TYR A 306 11.19 -14.55 -19.94
C TYR A 306 12.41 -15.30 -20.49
N ASP A 307 12.28 -16.62 -20.69
CA ASP A 307 13.33 -17.46 -21.24
C ASP A 307 13.66 -17.09 -22.71
N LEU A 308 12.61 -16.88 -23.53
CA LEU A 308 12.77 -16.46 -24.92
C LEU A 308 13.39 -15.05 -25.04
N ALA A 309 12.96 -14.14 -24.17
CA ALA A 309 13.52 -12.79 -24.13
C ALA A 309 14.93 -12.74 -23.54
N GLY A 310 15.33 -13.74 -22.75
CA GLY A 310 16.60 -13.77 -22.02
C GLY A 310 16.69 -12.73 -20.90
N SER A 311 15.56 -12.20 -20.40
CA SER A 311 15.53 -11.11 -19.43
C SER A 311 14.27 -11.14 -18.55
N ILE A 312 14.43 -11.03 -17.23
CA ILE A 312 13.33 -10.84 -16.29
C ILE A 312 12.74 -9.41 -16.32
N TYR A 313 13.35 -8.50 -17.07
CA TYR A 313 12.90 -7.12 -17.26
C TYR A 313 12.08 -6.93 -18.54
N TYR A 314 11.81 -8.03 -19.27
CA TYR A 314 10.97 -8.00 -20.44
C TYR A 314 9.60 -7.37 -20.14
N ASN A 315 9.09 -6.62 -21.12
CA ASN A 315 7.81 -5.93 -21.04
C ASN A 315 7.12 -5.95 -22.42
N SER A 316 5.91 -6.48 -22.47
CA SER A 316 5.12 -6.58 -23.71
C SER A 316 4.31 -5.32 -24.05
N TYR A 317 4.35 -4.28 -23.22
CA TYR A 317 3.49 -3.10 -23.36
C TYR A 317 4.08 -2.00 -24.23
N TRP A 318 5.25 -2.15 -24.77
CA TRP A 318 5.92 -1.10 -25.54
C TRP A 318 6.44 -1.57 -26.90
N GLY A 319 6.70 -0.62 -27.75
CA GLY A 319 7.38 -0.82 -29.04
C GLY A 319 7.89 0.52 -29.59
N TYR A 320 8.57 0.49 -30.71
CA TYR A 320 9.05 1.70 -31.36
C TYR A 320 7.97 2.30 -32.26
N GLN A 321 7.80 3.62 -32.17
CA GLN A 321 7.04 4.44 -33.10
C GLN A 321 7.94 5.62 -33.54
N ASP A 322 8.22 5.74 -34.84
CA ASP A 322 9.08 6.79 -35.39
C ASP A 322 10.44 6.88 -34.64
N GLY A 323 11.03 5.75 -34.31
CA GLY A 323 12.32 5.64 -33.61
C GLY A 323 12.28 5.97 -32.12
N LYS A 324 11.11 6.27 -31.54
CA LYS A 324 10.90 6.54 -30.11
C LYS A 324 10.17 5.39 -29.45
N LYS A 325 10.55 5.07 -28.21
CA LYS A 325 9.83 4.09 -27.39
C LYS A 325 8.45 4.65 -27.02
N ARG A 326 7.40 3.90 -27.35
CA ARG A 326 6.02 4.18 -26.97
C ARG A 326 5.48 3.01 -26.16
N ASN A 327 4.97 3.30 -24.96
CA ASN A 327 4.31 2.32 -24.11
C ASN A 327 2.78 2.50 -24.23
N SER A 328 2.05 1.38 -24.30
CA SER A 328 0.59 1.38 -24.39
C SER A 328 -0.10 1.58 -23.04
N ARG A 329 0.61 1.33 -21.93
CA ARG A 329 0.12 1.40 -20.56
C ARG A 329 0.78 2.54 -19.80
N ILE A 330 0.15 3.72 -19.83
CA ILE A 330 0.65 4.93 -19.19
C ILE A 330 -0.31 5.36 -18.10
N VAL A 331 0.15 5.39 -16.87
CA VAL A 331 -0.56 5.96 -15.72
C VAL A 331 -0.32 7.46 -15.68
N LYS A 332 -1.39 8.23 -15.51
CA LYS A 332 -1.36 9.65 -15.15
C LYS A 332 -2.13 9.81 -13.85
N SER A 333 -1.52 10.39 -12.83
CA SER A 333 -2.15 10.65 -11.54
C SER A 333 -1.81 12.03 -11.00
N PHE A 334 -2.77 12.66 -10.33
CA PHE A 334 -2.58 13.89 -9.59
C PHE A 334 -3.62 13.99 -8.47
N ASP A 335 -3.17 14.06 -7.22
CA ASP A 335 -4.00 13.97 -6.03
C ASP A 335 -3.86 15.26 -5.18
N PRO A 336 -4.30 16.45 -5.64
CA PRO A 336 -4.27 17.67 -4.86
C PRO A 336 -5.14 17.54 -3.61
N THR A 337 -4.56 17.89 -2.49
CA THR A 337 -5.17 17.77 -1.17
C THR A 337 -5.02 19.07 -0.39
N VAL A 338 -6.08 19.49 0.29
CA VAL A 338 -6.08 20.62 1.23
C VAL A 338 -6.60 20.15 2.57
N ILE A 339 -5.90 20.48 3.65
CA ILE A 339 -6.26 20.11 5.02
C ILE A 339 -6.26 21.37 5.88
N LEU A 340 -7.38 21.65 6.53
CA LEU A 340 -7.50 22.63 7.58
C LEU A 340 -7.62 21.90 8.91
N SER A 341 -6.73 22.17 9.86
CA SER A 341 -6.78 21.53 11.18
C SER A 341 -6.66 22.54 12.31
N HIS A 342 -7.53 22.41 13.30
CA HIS A 342 -7.57 23.19 14.51
C HIS A 342 -7.20 22.34 15.71
N ASP A 343 -6.28 22.82 16.50
CA ASP A 343 -5.86 22.20 17.77
C ASP A 343 -6.28 23.13 18.91
N PHE A 344 -7.19 22.65 19.75
CA PHE A 344 -7.73 23.38 20.88
C PHE A 344 -7.33 22.70 22.18
N LYS A 345 -6.38 23.26 22.89
CA LYS A 345 -6.01 22.90 24.26
C LYS A 345 -6.96 23.61 25.22
N ILE A 346 -8.04 22.96 25.63
CA ILE A 346 -9.07 23.53 26.51
C ILE A 346 -8.44 23.88 27.86
N ASP A 347 -7.70 22.91 28.42
CA ASP A 347 -6.86 23.03 29.60
C ASP A 347 -5.68 22.07 29.48
N ASP A 348 -4.91 21.89 30.58
CA ASP A 348 -3.74 20.98 30.55
C ASP A 348 -4.10 19.50 30.41
N GLN A 349 -5.35 19.13 30.72
CA GLN A 349 -5.86 17.76 30.67
C GLN A 349 -6.71 17.47 29.43
N LYS A 350 -7.35 18.51 28.86
CA LYS A 350 -8.34 18.35 27.79
C LYS A 350 -7.89 19.01 26.50
N ARG A 351 -7.98 18.25 25.43
CA ARG A 351 -7.58 18.67 24.09
C ARG A 351 -8.62 18.21 23.06
N LEU A 352 -8.98 19.10 22.14
CA LEU A 352 -9.82 18.80 20.99
C LEU A 352 -9.04 19.09 19.72
N ARG A 353 -8.92 18.08 18.85
CA ARG A 353 -8.31 18.20 17.53
C ARG A 353 -9.39 18.01 16.48
N THR A 354 -9.58 18.99 15.63
CA THR A 354 -10.57 18.96 14.56
C THR A 354 -9.88 19.21 13.23
N GLY A 355 -10.18 18.39 12.24
CA GLY A 355 -9.64 18.49 10.91
C GLY A 355 -10.72 18.36 9.84
N LEU A 356 -10.56 19.13 8.77
CA LEU A 356 -11.37 19.09 7.56
C LEU A 356 -10.43 18.99 6.38
N ALA A 357 -10.65 18.02 5.51
CA ALA A 357 -9.86 17.85 4.28
C ALA A 357 -10.76 17.75 3.06
N TYR A 358 -10.28 18.33 1.97
CA TYR A 358 -10.80 18.07 0.64
C TYR A 358 -9.71 17.48 -0.23
N HIS A 359 -10.03 16.36 -0.85
CA HIS A 359 -9.14 15.60 -1.72
C HIS A 359 -9.81 15.40 -3.07
N TYR A 360 -9.09 15.74 -4.14
CA TYR A 360 -9.53 15.49 -5.51
C TYR A 360 -8.47 14.70 -6.23
N SER A 361 -8.76 13.43 -6.57
CA SER A 361 -7.83 12.54 -7.24
C SER A 361 -8.20 12.45 -8.72
N LEU A 362 -7.22 12.72 -9.57
CA LEU A 362 -7.24 12.43 -11.00
C LEU A 362 -6.34 11.22 -11.22
N TYR A 363 -6.93 10.08 -11.51
CA TYR A 363 -6.20 8.84 -11.81
C TYR A 363 -6.67 8.24 -13.11
N SER A 364 -5.75 7.95 -14.00
CA SER A 364 -6.07 7.29 -15.26
C SER A 364 -4.93 6.43 -15.77
N ASN A 365 -5.28 5.39 -16.51
CA ASN A 365 -4.33 4.52 -17.19
C ASN A 365 -4.77 4.26 -18.64
N SER A 366 -3.80 4.25 -19.56
CA SER A 366 -4.08 3.91 -20.97
C SER A 366 -4.00 2.40 -21.21
N ALA A 367 -4.65 1.93 -22.26
CA ALA A 367 -4.60 0.55 -22.72
C ALA A 367 -4.84 0.48 -24.23
N LEU A 368 -4.23 -0.50 -24.91
CA LEU A 368 -4.65 -0.87 -26.26
C LEU A 368 -6.06 -1.50 -26.18
N THR A 369 -6.92 -1.08 -27.09
CA THR A 369 -8.22 -1.67 -27.36
C THR A 369 -8.30 -2.03 -28.84
N PHE A 370 -9.05 -3.07 -29.20
CA PHE A 370 -9.16 -3.53 -30.57
C PHE A 370 -10.56 -4.11 -30.81
N TYR A 371 -10.98 -3.99 -32.06
CA TYR A 371 -12.30 -4.40 -32.50
C TYR A 371 -12.20 -5.37 -33.66
N ASN A 372 -12.70 -6.61 -33.46
CA ASN A 372 -12.64 -7.69 -34.44
C ASN A 372 -11.27 -7.85 -35.11
N ALA A 373 -10.20 -7.73 -34.30
CA ALA A 373 -8.81 -7.80 -34.72
C ALA A 373 -8.00 -8.67 -33.74
N PRO A 374 -6.85 -9.23 -34.16
CA PRO A 374 -5.96 -9.98 -33.27
C PRO A 374 -5.44 -9.14 -32.10
N ASP A 375 -5.16 -9.79 -30.97
CA ASP A 375 -4.48 -9.14 -29.84
C ASP A 375 -3.08 -8.69 -30.27
N PRO A 376 -2.75 -7.40 -30.19
CA PRO A 376 -1.49 -6.87 -30.72
C PRO A 376 -0.30 -7.06 -29.77
N ARG A 377 -0.49 -7.69 -28.62
CA ARG A 377 0.59 -7.90 -27.68
C ARG A 377 1.48 -9.05 -28.10
N PRO A 378 2.82 -8.85 -28.11
CA PRO A 378 3.74 -9.90 -28.55
C PRO A 378 3.73 -11.14 -27.65
N ASP A 379 3.41 -10.99 -26.34
CA ASP A 379 3.30 -12.11 -25.41
C ASP A 379 1.91 -12.77 -25.37
N TYR A 380 1.06 -12.47 -26.37
CA TYR A 380 -0.20 -13.18 -26.52
C TYR A 380 0.06 -14.65 -26.83
N TYR A 381 -0.65 -15.57 -26.17
CA TYR A 381 -0.32 -17.00 -26.20
C TYR A 381 -0.24 -17.62 -27.60
N ARG A 382 -0.96 -17.06 -28.59
CA ARG A 382 -0.93 -17.54 -29.99
C ARG A 382 0.36 -17.16 -30.74
N GLU A 383 1.09 -16.20 -30.24
CA GLU A 383 2.36 -15.72 -30.79
C GLU A 383 3.57 -16.46 -30.18
N LEU A 384 3.32 -17.42 -29.28
CA LEU A 384 4.37 -18.13 -28.56
C LEU A 384 4.63 -19.53 -29.16
N PRO A 385 5.86 -20.04 -29.11
CA PRO A 385 6.24 -21.36 -29.59
C PRO A 385 5.36 -22.48 -29.02
N SER A 386 5.00 -22.40 -27.74
CA SER A 386 4.16 -23.40 -27.05
C SER A 386 2.80 -23.60 -27.70
N PHE A 387 2.21 -22.58 -28.29
CA PHE A 387 0.92 -22.68 -29.00
C PHE A 387 1.02 -23.54 -30.27
N TRP A 388 2.11 -23.43 -30.98
CA TRP A 388 2.36 -24.16 -32.25
C TRP A 388 2.96 -25.54 -32.03
N GLY A 389 3.28 -25.89 -30.75
CA GLY A 389 4.00 -27.07 -30.37
C GLY A 389 5.50 -26.78 -30.39
N ALA A 390 6.14 -26.68 -29.22
CA ALA A 390 7.53 -26.26 -29.09
C ALA A 390 8.53 -27.12 -29.89
N ASP A 391 8.22 -28.41 -30.06
CA ASP A 391 9.07 -29.37 -30.80
C ASP A 391 8.79 -29.40 -32.31
N THR A 392 7.74 -28.76 -32.80
CA THR A 392 7.42 -28.66 -34.23
C THR A 392 8.36 -27.70 -34.96
N GLU A 393 8.45 -27.80 -36.29
CA GLU A 393 9.22 -26.84 -37.09
C GLU A 393 8.72 -25.42 -36.94
N ALA A 394 7.37 -25.22 -36.83
CA ALA A 394 6.77 -23.92 -36.61
C ALA A 394 7.13 -23.35 -35.24
N GLY A 395 7.04 -24.19 -34.18
CA GLY A 395 7.43 -23.77 -32.82
C GLY A 395 8.90 -23.40 -32.73
N LYS A 396 9.80 -24.20 -33.31
CA LYS A 396 11.24 -23.92 -33.36
C LYS A 396 11.56 -22.64 -34.15
N TYR A 397 10.88 -22.42 -35.24
CA TYR A 397 11.02 -21.21 -36.05
C TYR A 397 10.63 -19.96 -35.23
N ILE A 398 9.45 -19.99 -34.57
CA ILE A 398 8.98 -18.89 -33.73
C ILE A 398 9.91 -18.66 -32.56
N ALA A 399 10.40 -19.72 -31.90
CA ALA A 399 11.39 -19.62 -30.83
C ALA A 399 12.67 -18.95 -31.30
N GLY A 400 13.16 -19.33 -32.50
CA GLY A 400 14.34 -18.71 -33.11
C GLY A 400 14.13 -17.24 -33.43
N GLU A 401 12.97 -16.84 -33.94
CA GLU A 401 12.62 -15.45 -34.16
C GLU A 401 12.55 -14.68 -32.83
N TRP A 402 11.89 -15.24 -31.81
CA TRP A 402 11.83 -14.62 -30.50
C TRP A 402 13.22 -14.37 -29.88
N GLN A 403 14.15 -15.29 -30.04
CA GLN A 403 15.51 -15.18 -29.50
C GLN A 403 16.39 -14.20 -30.29
N ASN A 404 16.29 -14.18 -31.61
CA ASN A 404 17.21 -13.49 -32.49
C ASN A 404 16.68 -12.15 -33.05
N ASN A 405 15.36 -11.94 -33.04
CA ASN A 405 14.73 -10.75 -33.60
C ASN A 405 14.00 -9.93 -32.51
N PRO A 406 14.65 -8.95 -31.85
CA PRO A 406 14.03 -8.14 -30.81
C PRO A 406 12.76 -7.39 -31.24
N SER A 407 12.56 -7.12 -32.52
CA SER A 407 11.38 -6.34 -32.99
C SER A 407 10.06 -7.10 -32.77
N ILE A 408 10.06 -8.42 -32.89
CA ILE A 408 8.83 -9.21 -32.66
C ILE A 408 8.42 -9.31 -31.19
N ARG A 409 9.31 -8.93 -30.26
CA ARG A 409 9.04 -8.88 -28.81
C ARG A 409 8.33 -7.58 -28.40
N GLN A 410 8.01 -6.72 -29.35
CA GLN A 410 7.53 -5.37 -29.13
C GLN A 410 6.20 -5.17 -29.86
N ILE A 411 5.41 -4.20 -29.40
CA ILE A 411 4.22 -3.78 -30.14
C ILE A 411 4.65 -3.15 -31.46
N ASP A 412 4.17 -3.67 -32.59
CA ASP A 412 4.36 -3.07 -33.89
C ASP A 412 3.34 -1.94 -34.12
N TRP A 413 3.67 -0.74 -33.65
CA TRP A 413 2.80 0.42 -33.81
C TRP A 413 2.53 0.75 -35.29
N ALA A 414 3.51 0.53 -36.17
CA ALA A 414 3.36 0.84 -37.60
C ALA A 414 2.30 -0.07 -38.26
N GLU A 415 2.30 -1.37 -37.91
CA GLU A 415 1.28 -2.30 -38.40
C GLU A 415 -0.13 -1.93 -37.88
N LEU A 416 -0.26 -1.47 -36.60
CA LEU A 416 -1.56 -1.02 -36.07
C LEU A 416 -2.13 0.17 -36.89
N TYR A 417 -1.30 1.13 -37.25
CA TYR A 417 -1.68 2.23 -38.13
C TYR A 417 -2.05 1.76 -39.54
N LEU A 418 -1.30 0.80 -40.08
CA LEU A 418 -1.58 0.23 -41.41
C LEU A 418 -2.91 -0.54 -41.45
N GLU A 419 -3.19 -1.34 -40.39
CA GLU A 419 -4.45 -2.05 -40.29
C GLU A 419 -5.65 -1.12 -40.17
N ASN A 420 -5.52 -0.01 -39.47
CA ASN A 420 -6.54 1.05 -39.46
C ASN A 420 -6.72 1.71 -40.81
N ALA A 421 -5.64 2.02 -41.52
CA ALA A 421 -5.68 2.63 -42.84
C ALA A 421 -6.30 1.71 -43.93
N LYS A 422 -6.18 0.38 -43.78
CA LYS A 422 -6.81 -0.61 -44.66
C LYS A 422 -8.35 -0.62 -44.53
N ASN A 423 -8.89 -0.10 -43.42
CA ASN A 423 -10.33 -0.13 -43.16
C ASN A 423 -11.03 1.03 -43.90
N LYS A 424 -11.75 0.71 -44.98
CA LYS A 424 -12.33 1.69 -45.90
C LYS A 424 -13.49 2.49 -45.31
N ASP A 425 -14.11 2.03 -44.25
CA ASP A 425 -15.22 2.73 -43.58
C ASP A 425 -14.74 3.79 -42.58
N GLY A 426 -13.41 3.91 -42.41
CA GLY A 426 -12.77 4.87 -41.51
C GLY A 426 -12.83 4.54 -40.05
N ASN A 427 -13.40 3.38 -39.65
CA ASN A 427 -13.47 2.95 -38.29
C ASN A 427 -12.13 2.34 -37.84
N ALA A 428 -11.70 2.64 -36.62
CA ALA A 428 -10.50 2.07 -36.04
C ALA A 428 -10.71 0.57 -35.70
N LYS A 429 -9.77 -0.27 -36.10
CA LYS A 429 -9.63 -1.64 -35.63
C LYS A 429 -8.82 -1.69 -34.32
N TYR A 430 -7.82 -0.84 -34.22
CA TYR A 430 -6.95 -0.66 -33.08
C TYR A 430 -7.00 0.79 -32.60
N ALA A 431 -7.03 0.99 -31.30
CA ALA A 431 -7.00 2.31 -30.68
C ALA A 431 -6.33 2.25 -29.30
N VAL A 432 -6.01 3.39 -28.73
CA VAL A 432 -5.62 3.52 -27.33
C VAL A 432 -6.76 4.17 -26.56
N GLU A 433 -7.29 3.47 -25.57
CA GLU A 433 -8.25 3.99 -24.60
C GLU A 433 -7.56 4.48 -23.34
N ARG A 434 -8.22 5.38 -22.61
CA ARG A 434 -7.80 5.79 -21.26
C ARG A 434 -8.95 5.57 -20.28
N ARG A 435 -8.68 4.78 -19.26
CA ARG A 435 -9.62 4.47 -18.16
C ARG A 435 -9.39 5.45 -17.01
N HIS A 436 -10.43 6.12 -16.58
CA HIS A 436 -10.41 7.10 -15.51
C HIS A 436 -11.09 6.56 -14.26
N ASN A 437 -10.42 6.73 -13.12
CA ASN A 437 -10.92 6.39 -11.78
C ASN A 437 -10.69 7.60 -10.87
N ASN A 438 -11.38 8.69 -11.16
CA ASN A 438 -11.24 9.94 -10.43
C ASN A 438 -12.03 9.90 -9.12
N LEU A 439 -11.60 10.68 -8.13
CA LEU A 439 -12.23 10.73 -6.81
C LEU A 439 -12.39 12.18 -6.35
N SER A 440 -13.56 12.51 -5.80
CA SER A 440 -13.80 13.74 -5.04
C SER A 440 -14.22 13.36 -3.64
N GLU A 441 -13.48 13.79 -2.61
CA GLU A 441 -13.71 13.37 -1.23
C GLU A 441 -13.62 14.55 -0.28
N LEU A 442 -14.61 14.66 0.61
CA LEU A 442 -14.64 15.53 1.77
C LEU A 442 -14.54 14.67 3.03
N ALA A 443 -13.58 14.96 3.89
CA ALA A 443 -13.34 14.25 5.14
C ALA A 443 -13.30 15.21 6.32
N PHE A 444 -13.97 14.86 7.39
CA PHE A 444 -14.02 15.58 8.67
C PHE A 444 -13.73 14.63 9.81
N ASN A 445 -12.84 15.02 10.71
CA ASN A 445 -12.56 14.29 11.94
C ASN A 445 -12.49 15.26 13.11
N SER A 446 -13.03 14.86 14.28
CA SER A 446 -12.85 15.60 15.53
C SER A 446 -12.59 14.60 16.66
N THR A 447 -11.45 14.75 17.34
CA THR A 447 -11.00 13.85 18.41
C THR A 447 -10.78 14.64 19.69
N PHE A 448 -11.46 14.24 20.73
CA PHE A 448 -11.35 14.77 22.09
C PHE A 448 -10.55 13.82 22.95
N THR A 449 -9.54 14.34 23.66
CA THR A 449 -8.74 13.59 24.63
C THR A 449 -8.83 14.30 25.98
N ASN A 450 -9.07 13.55 27.03
CA ASN A 450 -9.14 14.02 28.40
C ASN A 450 -8.31 13.13 29.33
N GLU A 451 -7.25 13.66 29.90
CA GLU A 451 -6.46 13.02 30.97
C GLU A 451 -7.12 13.32 32.32
N ILE A 452 -8.24 12.61 32.61
CA ILE A 452 -9.07 12.81 33.81
C ILE A 452 -8.24 12.68 35.08
N SER A 453 -7.24 11.81 35.04
CA SER A 453 -6.24 11.66 36.11
C SER A 453 -4.93 11.12 35.55
N LYS A 454 -3.85 11.10 36.34
CA LYS A 454 -2.59 10.43 35.95
C LYS A 454 -2.77 8.93 35.60
N LYS A 455 -3.87 8.31 36.03
CA LYS A 455 -4.18 6.89 35.83
C LYS A 455 -5.27 6.63 34.78
N PHE A 456 -6.00 7.64 34.34
CA PHE A 456 -7.12 7.45 33.44
C PHE A 456 -7.18 8.50 32.35
N ARG A 457 -7.15 8.04 31.10
CA ARG A 457 -7.32 8.84 29.90
C ARG A 457 -8.54 8.37 29.10
N LEU A 458 -9.37 9.31 28.69
CA LEU A 458 -10.50 9.13 27.79
C LEU A 458 -10.14 9.74 26.44
N THR A 459 -10.34 8.98 25.36
CA THR A 459 -10.31 9.48 23.98
C THR A 459 -11.64 9.17 23.33
N ALA A 460 -12.26 10.16 22.70
CA ALA A 460 -13.50 9.99 21.94
C ALA A 460 -13.40 10.77 20.64
N GLY A 461 -14.01 10.26 19.57
CA GLY A 461 -13.94 10.93 18.29
C GLY A 461 -15.12 10.64 17.39
N VAL A 462 -15.28 11.53 16.41
CA VAL A 462 -16.25 11.41 15.33
C VAL A 462 -15.53 11.59 14.00
N GLU A 463 -15.93 10.81 13.02
CA GLU A 463 -15.44 10.89 11.65
C GLU A 463 -16.62 10.94 10.69
N PHE A 464 -16.46 11.74 9.65
CA PHE A 464 -17.42 11.81 8.55
C PHE A 464 -16.65 11.93 7.23
N LYS A 465 -17.01 11.12 6.26
CA LYS A 465 -16.48 11.19 4.89
C LYS A 465 -17.60 11.09 3.88
N LYS A 466 -17.52 11.90 2.85
CA LYS A 466 -18.35 11.78 1.66
C LYS A 466 -17.47 11.74 0.43
N SER A 467 -17.65 10.70 -0.36
CA SER A 467 -16.80 10.39 -1.50
C SER A 467 -17.64 10.14 -2.74
N LYS A 468 -17.14 10.58 -3.89
CA LYS A 468 -17.68 10.32 -5.21
C LYS A 468 -16.56 9.82 -6.12
N GLY A 469 -16.54 8.53 -6.42
CA GLY A 469 -15.69 7.93 -7.43
C GLY A 469 -16.33 8.09 -8.82
N MET A 470 -15.59 8.59 -9.79
CA MET A 470 -16.04 8.80 -11.17
C MET A 470 -15.27 7.86 -12.09
N HIS A 471 -16.00 6.91 -12.68
CA HIS A 471 -15.44 5.84 -13.51
C HIS A 471 -15.95 5.96 -14.94
N TYR A 472 -15.02 6.23 -15.86
CA TYR A 472 -15.33 6.32 -17.28
C TYR A 472 -14.10 6.03 -18.11
N LYS A 473 -14.27 5.82 -19.42
CA LYS A 473 -13.15 5.73 -20.34
C LYS A 473 -13.27 6.72 -21.48
N THR A 474 -12.14 7.20 -21.96
CA THR A 474 -12.06 8.08 -23.12
C THR A 474 -11.21 7.46 -24.22
N MET A 475 -11.47 7.84 -25.45
CA MET A 475 -10.60 7.54 -26.58
C MET A 475 -9.36 8.43 -26.49
N GLU A 476 -8.16 7.84 -26.36
CA GLU A 476 -6.92 8.60 -26.25
C GLU A 476 -6.26 8.81 -27.62
N ASP A 477 -6.26 7.78 -28.48
CA ASP A 477 -5.62 7.83 -29.80
C ASP A 477 -6.29 6.78 -30.71
N LEU A 478 -6.75 7.22 -31.87
CA LEU A 478 -7.39 6.38 -32.90
C LEU A 478 -6.38 5.71 -33.84
N LEU A 479 -5.08 5.86 -33.60
CA LEU A 479 -4.01 5.29 -34.39
C LEU A 479 -4.19 5.53 -35.91
N GLY A 480 -4.51 6.77 -36.28
CA GLY A 480 -4.66 7.20 -37.66
C GLY A 480 -6.04 6.92 -38.33
N ALA A 481 -6.95 6.26 -37.62
CA ALA A 481 -8.34 6.10 -38.07
C ALA A 481 -9.15 7.39 -37.86
N GLY A 482 -10.24 7.54 -38.57
CA GLY A 482 -11.11 8.72 -38.49
C GLY A 482 -12.07 8.67 -37.30
N GLN A 483 -12.45 7.47 -36.83
CA GLN A 483 -13.46 7.31 -35.81
C GLN A 483 -13.48 5.90 -35.21
N TRP A 484 -14.23 5.74 -34.12
CA TRP A 484 -14.61 4.48 -33.48
C TRP A 484 -16.13 4.44 -33.28
N VAL A 485 -16.76 3.30 -33.43
CA VAL A 485 -18.19 3.14 -33.14
C VAL A 485 -18.36 2.57 -31.74
N ASP A 486 -19.21 3.21 -30.91
CA ASP A 486 -19.42 2.84 -29.50
C ASP A 486 -20.36 1.64 -29.35
N ILE A 487 -19.93 0.50 -29.88
CA ILE A 487 -20.62 -0.79 -29.76
C ILE A 487 -19.72 -1.83 -29.10
N ASP A 488 -20.33 -2.91 -28.66
CA ASP A 488 -19.65 -4.03 -28.03
C ASP A 488 -19.48 -5.18 -29.01
N GLN A 489 -18.25 -5.49 -29.39
CA GLN A 489 -17.92 -6.53 -30.37
C GLN A 489 -18.35 -7.94 -29.94
N PHE A 490 -18.37 -8.26 -28.65
CA PHE A 490 -18.78 -9.57 -28.15
C PHE A 490 -20.31 -9.69 -28.23
N ALA A 491 -21.03 -8.64 -27.83
CA ALA A 491 -22.48 -8.59 -28.00
C ALA A 491 -22.89 -8.62 -29.47
N GLU A 492 -22.17 -7.93 -30.35
CA GLU A 492 -22.41 -7.97 -31.79
C GLU A 492 -22.25 -9.38 -32.36
N ARG A 493 -21.21 -10.10 -31.96
CA ARG A 493 -20.99 -11.49 -32.35
C ARG A 493 -22.12 -12.42 -31.85
N ASP A 494 -22.53 -12.27 -30.58
CA ASP A 494 -23.44 -13.18 -29.90
C ASP A 494 -24.92 -12.85 -30.18
N PHE A 495 -25.23 -11.59 -30.49
CA PHE A 495 -26.60 -11.10 -30.76
C PHE A 495 -26.67 -10.26 -32.05
N PRO A 496 -26.27 -10.83 -33.21
CA PRO A 496 -26.11 -10.05 -34.47
C PRO A 496 -27.46 -9.48 -35.02
N THR A 497 -28.59 -10.00 -34.57
CA THR A 497 -29.92 -9.57 -35.01
C THR A 497 -30.58 -8.54 -34.09
N ASN A 498 -29.97 -8.22 -32.97
CA ASN A 498 -30.54 -7.26 -32.00
C ASN A 498 -29.65 -6.02 -31.87
N PRO A 499 -29.99 -4.94 -32.61
CA PRO A 499 -29.15 -3.75 -32.66
C PRO A 499 -29.08 -2.98 -31.34
N ASN A 500 -29.97 -3.22 -30.38
CA ASN A 500 -29.96 -2.55 -29.10
C ASN A 500 -28.98 -3.21 -28.10
N ILE A 501 -28.85 -4.54 -28.12
CA ILE A 501 -27.97 -5.27 -27.21
C ILE A 501 -26.51 -4.89 -27.41
N ILE A 502 -26.12 -4.59 -28.66
CA ILE A 502 -24.74 -4.25 -29.00
C ILE A 502 -24.32 -2.84 -28.51
N GLN A 503 -25.28 -2.00 -28.17
CA GLN A 503 -24.98 -0.59 -27.81
C GLN A 503 -24.39 -0.49 -26.40
N ASN A 504 -23.28 0.24 -26.27
CA ASN A 504 -22.78 0.66 -24.97
C ASN A 504 -23.68 1.73 -24.32
N ASP A 505 -24.41 2.50 -25.16
CA ASP A 505 -25.45 3.42 -24.72
C ASP A 505 -26.66 3.38 -25.67
N VAL A 506 -27.72 2.69 -25.29
CA VAL A 506 -28.95 2.56 -26.08
C VAL A 506 -29.62 3.92 -26.33
N ARG A 507 -29.36 4.90 -25.47
CA ARG A 507 -29.91 6.26 -25.60
C ARG A 507 -29.25 7.06 -26.73
N ASN A 508 -28.04 6.65 -27.13
CA ASN A 508 -27.27 7.24 -28.22
C ASN A 508 -26.67 6.12 -29.09
N PRO A 509 -27.52 5.40 -29.85
CA PRO A 509 -27.09 4.23 -30.58
C PRO A 509 -26.10 4.58 -31.71
N ASN A 510 -25.13 3.66 -31.93
CA ASN A 510 -24.09 3.78 -32.97
C ASN A 510 -23.29 5.09 -32.87
N ARG A 511 -23.08 5.57 -31.65
CA ARG A 511 -22.39 6.83 -31.41
C ARG A 511 -20.97 6.78 -31.99
N ILE A 512 -20.64 7.80 -32.77
CA ILE A 512 -19.29 7.98 -33.31
C ILE A 512 -18.42 8.63 -32.27
N ILE A 513 -17.29 7.97 -31.96
CA ILE A 513 -16.30 8.38 -30.96
C ILE A 513 -15.07 8.92 -31.65
N ARG A 514 -14.63 10.08 -31.18
CA ARG A 514 -13.38 10.74 -31.56
C ARG A 514 -12.43 10.79 -30.34
N GLU A 515 -11.21 11.21 -30.57
CA GLU A 515 -10.24 11.40 -29.49
C GLU A 515 -10.76 12.40 -28.44
N GLY A 516 -10.68 12.02 -27.18
CA GLY A 516 -11.21 12.75 -26.03
C GLY A 516 -12.64 12.37 -25.62
N ASP A 517 -13.43 11.73 -26.49
CA ASP A 517 -14.81 11.36 -26.18
C ASP A 517 -14.90 10.24 -25.17
N ILE A 518 -15.91 10.32 -24.28
CA ILE A 518 -16.25 9.26 -23.34
C ILE A 518 -16.99 8.15 -24.10
N PHE A 519 -16.63 6.89 -23.87
CA PHE A 519 -17.26 5.74 -24.51
C PHE A 519 -17.24 4.48 -23.63
N GLY A 520 -18.00 3.45 -24.02
CA GLY A 520 -18.01 2.14 -23.40
C GLY A 520 -18.73 2.09 -22.06
N TYR A 521 -18.29 2.84 -21.06
CA TYR A 521 -18.97 2.98 -19.77
C TYR A 521 -18.73 4.35 -19.13
N ASN A 522 -19.70 4.79 -18.34
CA ASN A 522 -19.61 6.01 -17.54
C ASN A 522 -20.53 5.89 -16.33
N TYR A 523 -19.95 5.91 -15.11
CA TYR A 523 -20.73 5.81 -13.88
C TYR A 523 -19.99 6.42 -12.68
N ASP A 524 -20.75 6.78 -11.66
CA ASP A 524 -20.24 7.24 -10.37
C ASP A 524 -20.54 6.21 -9.27
N ILE A 525 -19.65 6.09 -8.29
CA ILE A 525 -19.87 5.44 -7.01
C ILE A 525 -19.93 6.53 -5.95
N ASN A 526 -21.08 6.63 -5.28
CA ASN A 526 -21.29 7.60 -4.21
C ASN A 526 -21.25 6.89 -2.87
N LEU A 527 -20.39 7.33 -1.96
CA LEU A 527 -20.21 6.73 -0.64
C LEU A 527 -20.36 7.79 0.46
N THR A 528 -20.97 7.38 1.55
CA THR A 528 -21.04 8.13 2.81
C THR A 528 -20.57 7.23 3.93
N HIS A 529 -19.68 7.74 4.76
CA HIS A 529 -19.13 7.02 5.90
C HIS A 529 -19.15 7.94 7.12
N ALA A 530 -19.62 7.43 8.24
CA ALA A 530 -19.56 8.14 9.50
C ALA A 530 -19.28 7.14 10.62
N ASN A 531 -18.42 7.51 11.55
CA ASN A 531 -18.22 6.71 12.76
C ASN A 531 -18.11 7.57 14.01
N VAL A 532 -18.42 6.96 15.13
CA VAL A 532 -18.18 7.48 16.46
C VAL A 532 -17.47 6.42 17.27
N PHE A 533 -16.44 6.83 18.02
CA PHE A 533 -15.72 5.92 18.90
C PHE A 533 -15.44 6.52 20.26
N ILE A 534 -15.26 5.65 21.24
CA ILE A 534 -14.82 5.98 22.59
C ILE A 534 -13.77 4.95 23.01
N GLN A 535 -12.70 5.41 23.64
CA GLN A 535 -11.62 4.61 24.16
C GLN A 535 -11.22 5.08 25.55
N ASN A 536 -11.04 4.12 26.44
CA ASN A 536 -10.60 4.35 27.82
C ASN A 536 -9.27 3.63 28.03
N GLU A 537 -8.36 4.34 28.68
CA GLU A 537 -7.05 3.82 29.04
C GLU A 537 -6.81 4.03 30.52
N TRP A 538 -6.51 2.92 31.21
CA TRP A 538 -6.18 2.90 32.63
C TRP A 538 -4.72 2.53 32.81
N ASN A 539 -3.98 3.34 33.56
CA ASN A 539 -2.54 3.20 33.77
C ASN A 539 -2.26 3.08 35.26
N PHE A 540 -2.14 1.84 35.71
CA PHE A 540 -1.71 1.52 37.06
C PHE A 540 -0.19 1.26 37.06
N ASP A 541 0.44 1.20 38.21
CA ASP A 541 1.90 1.07 38.29
C ASP A 541 2.46 -0.11 37.49
N ARG A 542 1.79 -1.27 37.52
CA ARG A 542 2.19 -2.49 36.80
C ARG A 542 1.19 -2.97 35.74
N LEU A 543 0.03 -2.35 35.68
CA LEU A 543 -1.05 -2.82 34.83
C LEU A 543 -1.59 -1.66 34.00
N GLU A 544 -1.54 -1.81 32.69
CA GLU A 544 -2.23 -0.93 31.74
C GLU A 544 -3.39 -1.70 31.12
N VAL A 545 -4.56 -1.09 31.09
CA VAL A 545 -5.76 -1.66 30.48
C VAL A 545 -6.35 -0.64 29.52
N HIS A 546 -6.69 -1.07 28.33
CA HIS A 546 -7.47 -0.23 27.42
C HIS A 546 -8.67 -1.01 26.88
N TYR A 547 -9.75 -0.29 26.62
CA TYR A 547 -10.90 -0.81 25.90
C TYR A 547 -11.53 0.30 25.07
N ALA A 548 -12.10 -0.07 23.94
CA ALA A 548 -12.73 0.86 23.02
C ALA A 548 -13.95 0.26 22.35
N ALA A 549 -14.90 1.11 22.00
CA ALA A 549 -16.04 0.77 21.20
C ALA A 549 -16.16 1.77 20.04
N LYS A 550 -16.64 1.30 18.90
CA LYS A 550 -16.88 2.10 17.71
C LYS A 550 -18.20 1.65 17.07
N MET A 551 -18.95 2.60 16.54
CA MET A 551 -20.11 2.35 15.67
C MET A 551 -19.87 3.06 14.35
N THR A 552 -19.98 2.33 13.24
CA THR A 552 -19.73 2.83 11.88
C THR A 552 -20.98 2.73 11.04
N TYR A 553 -21.39 3.81 10.42
CA TYR A 553 -22.40 3.83 9.36
C TYR A 553 -21.68 3.92 8.01
N THR A 554 -22.03 3.05 7.08
CA THR A 554 -21.56 3.09 5.70
C THR A 554 -22.74 2.96 4.75
N GLU A 555 -22.79 3.82 3.74
CA GLU A 555 -23.79 3.82 2.70
C GLU A 555 -23.11 4.00 1.34
N PHE A 556 -23.53 3.25 0.34
CA PHE A 556 -23.10 3.52 -1.02
C PHE A 556 -24.15 3.11 -2.07
N TYR A 557 -24.06 3.76 -3.23
CA TYR A 557 -24.83 3.43 -4.42
C TYR A 557 -24.06 3.80 -5.67
N ARG A 558 -24.35 3.13 -6.77
CA ARG A 558 -23.88 3.49 -8.10
C ARG A 558 -24.89 4.38 -8.82
N PHE A 559 -24.37 5.33 -9.62
CA PHE A 559 -25.16 6.14 -10.54
C PHE A 559 -24.61 5.99 -11.95
N GLY A 560 -25.36 5.35 -12.86
CA GLY A 560 -24.96 5.16 -14.25
C GLY A 560 -25.36 6.33 -15.13
N HIS A 561 -24.46 6.78 -15.99
CA HIS A 561 -24.67 7.86 -16.97
C HIS A 561 -25.00 7.33 -18.38
N MET A 562 -24.85 6.02 -18.62
CA MET A 562 -25.14 5.36 -19.90
C MET A 562 -26.10 4.21 -19.68
N GLU A 563 -26.94 3.93 -20.68
CA GLU A 563 -27.86 2.79 -20.69
C GLU A 563 -27.31 1.66 -21.56
N ASN A 564 -26.69 0.67 -20.93
CA ASN A 564 -26.03 -0.42 -21.64
C ASN A 564 -27.02 -1.46 -22.16
N GLY A 565 -26.94 -1.80 -23.42
CA GLY A 565 -27.86 -2.73 -24.07
C GLY A 565 -27.83 -4.14 -23.52
N ARG A 566 -26.68 -4.60 -23.04
CA ARG A 566 -26.55 -5.92 -22.41
C ARG A 566 -27.24 -5.99 -21.05
N ALA A 567 -27.22 -4.90 -20.29
CA ALA A 567 -27.96 -4.82 -19.03
C ALA A 567 -29.46 -5.00 -19.29
N VAL A 568 -29.97 -4.33 -20.30
CA VAL A 568 -31.38 -4.46 -20.71
C VAL A 568 -31.71 -5.89 -21.14
N ALA A 569 -30.82 -6.56 -21.86
CA ALA A 569 -31.02 -7.94 -22.33
C ALA A 569 -31.22 -8.96 -21.21
N VAL A 570 -30.57 -8.76 -20.05
CA VAL A 570 -30.75 -9.62 -18.86
C VAL A 570 -31.78 -9.09 -17.87
N GLY A 571 -32.59 -8.10 -18.26
CA GLY A 571 -33.59 -7.49 -17.37
C GLY A 571 -32.99 -6.59 -16.27
N ALA A 572 -31.71 -6.22 -16.39
CA ALA A 572 -31.03 -5.32 -15.46
C ALA A 572 -31.07 -3.88 -15.99
N GLN A 573 -30.63 -2.95 -15.17
CA GLN A 573 -30.55 -1.54 -15.53
C GLN A 573 -29.14 -1.00 -15.26
N SER A 574 -28.69 -0.09 -16.12
CA SER A 574 -27.38 0.59 -15.98
C SER A 574 -27.52 2.08 -15.76
N TYR A 575 -28.56 2.72 -16.30
CA TYR A 575 -28.79 4.16 -16.23
C TYR A 575 -29.45 4.60 -14.93
N GLY A 576 -29.00 5.75 -14.39
CA GLY A 576 -29.58 6.37 -13.20
C GLY A 576 -29.08 5.80 -11.88
N LYS A 577 -29.74 6.15 -10.79
CA LYS A 577 -29.39 5.71 -9.43
C LYS A 577 -29.76 4.26 -9.23
N GLY A 578 -28.79 3.46 -8.79
CA GLY A 578 -28.97 2.08 -8.35
C GLY A 578 -29.52 2.00 -6.92
N LYS A 579 -29.75 0.77 -6.46
CA LYS A 579 -30.13 0.52 -5.07
C LYS A 579 -29.05 1.03 -4.12
N THR A 580 -29.50 1.68 -3.06
CA THR A 580 -28.59 2.10 -1.98
C THR A 580 -28.39 0.92 -1.05
N TRP A 581 -27.13 0.57 -0.83
CA TRP A 581 -26.75 -0.35 0.23
C TRP A 581 -26.25 0.43 1.44
N TRP A 582 -26.56 -0.05 2.64
CA TRP A 582 -26.08 0.55 3.88
C TRP A 582 -25.92 -0.49 4.99
N SER A 583 -25.05 -0.21 5.93
CA SER A 583 -24.88 -0.99 7.16
C SER A 583 -24.57 -0.09 8.35
N LEU A 584 -24.81 -0.66 9.53
CA LEU A 584 -24.41 -0.08 10.81
C LEU A 584 -23.58 -1.14 11.56
N ASP A 585 -22.28 -0.90 11.66
CA ASP A 585 -21.28 -1.89 12.00
C ASP A 585 -20.65 -1.58 13.38
N PRO A 586 -20.93 -2.41 14.41
CA PRO A 586 -20.31 -2.29 15.73
C PRO A 586 -18.90 -2.87 15.73
N SER A 587 -18.02 -2.27 16.53
CA SER A 587 -16.67 -2.77 16.78
C SER A 587 -16.29 -2.56 18.24
N ILE A 588 -15.63 -3.54 18.82
CA ILE A 588 -15.07 -3.47 20.17
C ILE A 588 -13.65 -4.00 20.16
N LYS A 589 -12.78 -3.40 20.94
CA LYS A 589 -11.45 -3.93 21.23
C LYS A 589 -11.04 -3.67 22.66
N GLY A 590 -10.09 -4.45 23.14
CA GLY A 590 -9.48 -4.24 24.43
C GLY A 590 -8.13 -4.90 24.53
N GLY A 591 -7.34 -4.45 25.48
CA GLY A 591 -6.02 -5.01 25.73
C GLY A 591 -5.54 -4.74 27.14
N LEU A 592 -4.56 -5.55 27.51
CA LEU A 592 -3.95 -5.55 28.83
C LEU A 592 -2.44 -5.66 28.68
N THR A 593 -1.71 -4.77 29.34
CA THR A 593 -0.26 -4.85 29.45
C THR A 593 0.12 -5.01 30.92
N TYR A 594 0.79 -6.11 31.25
CA TYR A 594 1.34 -6.32 32.57
C TYR A 594 2.85 -6.14 32.57
N LYS A 595 3.33 -5.23 33.40
CA LYS A 595 4.74 -4.91 33.58
C LYS A 595 5.28 -5.63 34.80
N PHE A 596 6.14 -6.64 34.60
CA PHE A 596 6.82 -7.30 35.70
C PHE A 596 7.74 -6.31 36.41
N ASP A 597 8.40 -5.48 35.61
CA ASP A 597 9.27 -4.37 35.99
C ASP A 597 9.34 -3.36 34.84
N GLY A 598 10.17 -2.34 34.93
CA GLY A 598 10.36 -1.36 33.85
C GLY A 598 11.02 -1.92 32.58
N ARG A 599 11.47 -3.17 32.58
CA ARG A 599 12.18 -3.82 31.47
C ARG A 599 11.39 -4.91 30.78
N ASN A 600 10.48 -5.58 31.51
CA ASN A 600 9.79 -6.78 31.07
C ASN A 600 8.28 -6.57 31.10
N ARG A 601 7.60 -6.85 30.00
CA ARG A 601 6.15 -6.73 29.89
C ARG A 601 5.53 -7.80 29.01
N ILE A 602 4.31 -8.19 29.36
CA ILE A 602 3.42 -9.02 28.54
C ILE A 602 2.26 -8.13 28.08
N MET A 603 1.87 -8.30 26.84
CA MET A 603 0.73 -7.61 26.22
C MET A 603 -0.23 -8.65 25.67
N VAL A 604 -1.53 -8.44 25.85
CA VAL A 604 -2.60 -9.26 25.28
C VAL A 604 -3.67 -8.32 24.75
N ASN A 605 -4.10 -8.53 23.52
CA ASN A 605 -5.14 -7.71 22.89
C ASN A 605 -6.17 -8.61 22.20
N ALA A 606 -7.41 -8.12 22.12
CA ALA A 606 -8.51 -8.76 21.41
C ALA A 606 -9.38 -7.71 20.70
N MET A 607 -9.98 -8.09 19.57
CA MET A 607 -10.91 -7.27 18.81
C MET A 607 -12.01 -8.13 18.17
N ARG A 608 -13.22 -7.58 18.16
CA ARG A 608 -14.32 -8.02 17.32
C ARG A 608 -14.83 -6.82 16.54
N GLU A 609 -14.88 -6.93 15.21
CA GLU A 609 -15.30 -5.85 14.33
C GLU A 609 -16.28 -6.38 13.28
N SER A 610 -17.37 -5.64 13.05
CA SER A 610 -18.18 -5.73 11.84
C SER A 610 -17.75 -4.62 10.89
N ARG A 611 -17.72 -4.89 9.59
CA ARG A 611 -17.22 -3.95 8.60
C ARG A 611 -17.98 -4.10 7.27
N ALA A 612 -18.39 -2.97 6.71
CA ALA A 612 -18.99 -2.91 5.39
C ALA A 612 -18.07 -3.50 4.30
N PRO A 613 -18.60 -4.23 3.32
CA PRO A 613 -17.82 -4.66 2.16
C PRO A 613 -17.37 -3.45 1.33
N LEU A 614 -16.24 -3.59 0.64
CA LEU A 614 -15.76 -2.55 -0.25
C LEU A 614 -16.67 -2.43 -1.48
N SER A 615 -17.00 -1.20 -1.87
CA SER A 615 -17.85 -0.95 -3.02
C SER A 615 -17.26 -1.45 -4.34
N THR A 616 -15.93 -1.48 -4.47
CA THR A 616 -15.24 -2.06 -5.64
C THR A 616 -15.55 -3.52 -5.86
N ASN A 617 -15.81 -4.29 -4.81
CA ASN A 617 -16.11 -5.72 -4.87
C ASN A 617 -17.61 -6.00 -4.86
N SER A 618 -18.45 -4.96 -4.87
CA SER A 618 -19.90 -5.07 -4.69
C SER A 618 -20.69 -5.03 -6.00
N TYR A 619 -20.08 -4.52 -7.06
CA TYR A 619 -20.71 -4.42 -8.39
C TYR A 619 -20.01 -5.37 -9.36
N VAL A 620 -20.73 -6.40 -9.81
CA VAL A 620 -20.20 -7.46 -10.68
C VAL A 620 -19.90 -6.98 -12.10
N SER A 621 -20.45 -5.86 -12.53
CA SER A 621 -20.20 -5.33 -13.86
C SER A 621 -20.22 -3.81 -13.86
N GLN A 622 -19.35 -3.22 -14.68
CA GLN A 622 -19.34 -1.78 -14.96
C GLN A 622 -20.64 -1.33 -15.70
N ARG A 623 -21.47 -2.27 -16.14
CA ARG A 623 -22.64 -2.05 -16.96
C ARG A 623 -23.97 -2.25 -16.23
N ILE A 624 -23.95 -2.64 -14.95
CA ILE A 624 -25.14 -2.88 -14.12
C ILE A 624 -25.12 -1.94 -12.92
N LYS A 625 -26.22 -1.25 -12.67
CA LYS A 625 -26.28 -0.26 -11.57
C LYS A 625 -26.54 -0.84 -10.19
N ASP A 626 -27.15 -2.03 -10.12
CA ASP A 626 -27.42 -2.72 -8.86
C ASP A 626 -26.39 -3.81 -8.61
N SER A 627 -26.10 -4.08 -7.35
CA SER A 627 -25.26 -5.22 -6.99
C SER A 627 -26.05 -6.51 -7.19
N ALA A 628 -25.45 -7.49 -7.86
CA ALA A 628 -25.97 -8.85 -7.97
C ALA A 628 -25.59 -9.73 -6.78
N ILE A 629 -24.71 -9.26 -5.90
CA ILE A 629 -24.16 -10.04 -4.80
C ILE A 629 -25.01 -9.82 -3.56
N PRO A 630 -25.39 -10.89 -2.82
CA PRO A 630 -25.93 -10.73 -1.47
C PRO A 630 -24.83 -10.21 -0.54
N MET A 631 -24.75 -8.89 -0.41
CA MET A 631 -23.74 -8.22 0.41
C MET A 631 -24.01 -8.44 1.90
N ARG A 632 -22.95 -8.86 2.61
CA ARG A 632 -22.94 -8.98 4.07
C ARG A 632 -21.71 -8.27 4.60
N PRO A 633 -21.77 -7.65 5.79
CA PRO A 633 -20.57 -7.16 6.44
C PRO A 633 -19.55 -8.26 6.67
N GLU A 634 -18.28 -7.92 6.54
CA GLU A 634 -17.19 -8.76 7.04
C GLU A 634 -17.24 -8.80 8.56
N GLU A 635 -16.98 -9.96 9.14
CA GLU A 635 -16.85 -10.14 10.57
C GLU A 635 -15.41 -10.54 10.92
N ILE A 636 -14.74 -9.71 11.70
CA ILE A 636 -13.35 -9.88 12.08
C ILE A 636 -13.25 -10.21 13.55
N THR A 637 -12.54 -11.29 13.88
CA THR A 637 -12.15 -11.64 15.25
C THR A 637 -10.65 -11.77 15.31
N SER A 638 -9.99 -11.06 16.21
CA SER A 638 -8.53 -11.04 16.30
C SER A 638 -8.06 -11.08 17.75
N PHE A 639 -6.98 -11.85 17.98
CA PHE A 639 -6.26 -11.95 19.24
C PHE A 639 -4.77 -11.82 18.98
N ASP A 640 -4.06 -11.11 19.85
CA ASP A 640 -2.61 -11.17 19.89
C ASP A 640 -2.11 -11.19 21.34
N ALA A 641 -0.98 -11.87 21.53
CA ALA A 641 -0.25 -11.87 22.79
C ALA A 641 1.24 -11.77 22.53
N GLY A 642 1.94 -10.97 23.32
CA GLY A 642 3.37 -10.75 23.15
C GLY A 642 4.11 -10.48 24.44
N TYR A 643 5.37 -10.87 24.45
CA TYR A 643 6.33 -10.52 25.49
C TYR A 643 7.40 -9.62 24.91
N ALA A 644 7.67 -8.50 25.56
CA ALA A 644 8.73 -7.57 25.18
C ALA A 644 9.65 -7.29 26.38
N PHE A 645 10.95 -7.18 26.08
CA PHE A 645 11.96 -6.89 27.07
C PHE A 645 12.96 -5.85 26.55
N THR A 646 13.54 -5.11 27.49
CA THR A 646 14.56 -4.09 27.21
C THR A 646 15.56 -4.05 28.33
N PHE A 647 16.76 -4.59 28.10
CA PHE A 647 17.92 -4.54 28.99
C PHE A 647 18.99 -3.62 28.40
N PRO A 648 19.99 -3.19 29.18
CA PRO A 648 21.12 -2.49 28.62
C PRO A 648 21.74 -3.26 27.46
N GLY A 649 21.76 -2.62 26.27
CA GLY A 649 22.29 -3.23 25.06
C GLY A 649 21.46 -4.35 24.42
N VAL A 650 20.37 -4.82 25.02
CA VAL A 650 19.55 -5.91 24.45
C VAL A 650 18.08 -5.56 24.56
N ARG A 651 17.37 -5.60 23.43
CA ARG A 651 15.91 -5.45 23.38
C ARG A 651 15.30 -6.48 22.45
N GLY A 652 14.16 -6.98 22.80
CA GLY A 652 13.49 -7.98 22.01
C GLY A 652 11.99 -8.03 22.24
N ARG A 653 11.33 -8.68 21.30
CA ARG A 653 9.90 -8.98 21.36
C ARG A 653 9.65 -10.32 20.68
N ILE A 654 8.74 -11.10 21.26
CA ILE A 654 8.08 -12.23 20.62
C ILE A 654 6.57 -12.06 20.77
N SER A 655 5.80 -12.33 19.72
CA SER A 655 4.34 -12.27 19.78
C SER A 655 3.71 -13.32 18.88
N GLY A 656 2.60 -13.89 19.36
CA GLY A 656 1.71 -14.73 18.58
C GLY A 656 0.42 -13.97 18.24
N PHE A 657 -0.17 -14.27 17.11
CA PHE A 657 -1.44 -13.70 16.69
C PHE A 657 -2.34 -14.73 16.01
N HIS A 658 -3.64 -14.51 16.12
CA HIS A 658 -4.68 -15.27 15.45
C HIS A 658 -5.81 -14.34 15.04
N THR A 659 -6.17 -14.36 13.75
CA THR A 659 -7.24 -13.54 13.21
C THR A 659 -8.09 -14.36 12.25
N GLU A 660 -9.39 -14.26 12.39
CA GLU A 660 -10.38 -14.80 11.45
C GLU A 660 -11.18 -13.66 10.84
N ILE A 661 -11.31 -13.69 9.53
CA ILE A 661 -12.15 -12.77 8.74
C ILE A 661 -13.19 -13.63 8.03
N MET A 662 -14.45 -13.41 8.33
CA MET A 662 -15.58 -14.10 7.70
C MET A 662 -16.29 -13.19 6.71
N ASN A 663 -16.95 -13.77 5.72
CA ASN A 663 -17.72 -13.08 4.68
C ASN A 663 -16.90 -12.13 3.80
N ALA A 664 -15.60 -12.36 3.63
CA ALA A 664 -14.80 -11.59 2.69
C ALA A 664 -15.31 -11.76 1.25
N VAL A 665 -15.19 -10.71 0.45
CA VAL A 665 -15.61 -10.68 -0.96
C VAL A 665 -14.40 -10.31 -1.81
N ASP A 666 -14.08 -11.17 -2.78
CA ASP A 666 -13.05 -10.94 -3.80
C ASP A 666 -13.66 -11.05 -5.20
N MET A 667 -13.19 -10.29 -6.19
CA MET A 667 -13.69 -10.35 -7.56
C MET A 667 -12.53 -10.43 -8.56
N LEU A 668 -12.67 -11.28 -9.57
CA LEU A 668 -11.72 -11.45 -10.66
C LEU A 668 -12.45 -11.41 -12.00
N GLY A 669 -12.01 -10.54 -12.91
CA GLY A 669 -12.46 -10.53 -14.30
C GLY A 669 -11.52 -11.34 -15.20
N TYR A 670 -12.05 -12.18 -16.09
CA TYR A 670 -11.26 -12.93 -17.06
C TYR A 670 -12.08 -13.28 -18.30
N TYR A 671 -11.39 -13.59 -19.42
CA TYR A 671 -12.03 -14.14 -20.60
C TYR A 671 -12.21 -15.66 -20.43
N ASP A 672 -13.44 -16.13 -20.55
CA ASP A 672 -13.78 -17.55 -20.47
C ASP A 672 -13.92 -18.15 -21.87
N ASP A 673 -13.18 -19.23 -22.15
CA ASP A 673 -13.16 -19.87 -23.47
C ASP A 673 -14.40 -20.73 -23.74
N GLU A 674 -15.05 -21.26 -22.69
CA GLU A 674 -16.29 -22.05 -22.81
C GLU A 674 -17.46 -21.14 -23.20
N TYR A 675 -17.60 -20.03 -22.51
CA TYR A 675 -18.67 -19.04 -22.78
C TYR A 675 -18.27 -18.00 -23.83
N ARG A 676 -17.00 -17.95 -24.24
CA ARG A 676 -16.43 -17.04 -25.24
C ARG A 676 -16.70 -15.56 -24.95
N THR A 677 -16.75 -15.21 -23.69
CA THR A 677 -17.01 -13.84 -23.21
C THR A 677 -16.20 -13.51 -21.97
N PHE A 678 -16.15 -12.23 -21.60
CA PHE A 678 -15.62 -11.84 -20.31
C PHE A 678 -16.60 -12.18 -19.19
N ILE A 679 -16.08 -12.76 -18.13
CA ILE A 679 -16.79 -13.12 -16.90
C ILE A 679 -16.19 -12.35 -15.73
N ASN A 680 -17.02 -11.79 -14.88
CA ASN A 680 -16.69 -11.34 -13.55
C ASN A 680 -17.03 -12.45 -12.56
N HIS A 681 -16.01 -13.06 -11.98
CA HIS A 681 -16.13 -14.14 -11.02
C HIS A 681 -15.95 -13.58 -9.61
N THR A 682 -17.02 -13.52 -8.86
CA THR A 682 -17.00 -13.00 -7.49
C THR A 682 -16.98 -14.15 -6.51
N LEU A 683 -16.02 -14.15 -5.60
CA LEU A 683 -16.00 -15.00 -4.42
C LEU A 683 -16.71 -14.28 -3.29
N THR A 684 -17.73 -14.91 -2.71
CA THR A 684 -18.46 -14.41 -1.54
C THR A 684 -18.39 -15.43 -0.40
N GLN A 685 -18.65 -14.97 0.83
CA GLN A 685 -18.58 -15.81 2.02
C GLN A 685 -17.22 -16.53 2.17
N ALA A 686 -16.18 -15.91 1.67
CA ALA A 686 -14.83 -16.42 1.81
C ALA A 686 -14.32 -16.15 3.24
N ASN A 687 -13.99 -17.23 3.98
CA ASN A 687 -13.46 -17.09 5.33
C ASN A 687 -11.94 -17.27 5.29
N LYS A 688 -11.23 -16.31 5.87
CA LYS A 688 -9.77 -16.24 5.87
C LYS A 688 -9.26 -16.34 7.31
N ARG A 689 -8.16 -17.08 7.51
CA ARG A 689 -7.46 -17.17 8.79
C ARG A 689 -6.03 -16.70 8.61
N TYR A 690 -5.59 -15.90 9.56
CA TYR A 690 -4.22 -15.43 9.67
C TYR A 690 -3.71 -15.81 11.07
N MET A 691 -2.67 -16.63 11.16
CA MET A 691 -2.06 -16.99 12.45
C MET A 691 -0.56 -17.12 12.29
N GLY A 692 0.17 -16.84 13.35
CA GLY A 692 1.62 -16.95 13.32
C GLY A 692 2.31 -16.42 14.54
N VAL A 693 3.63 -16.48 14.48
CA VAL A 693 4.56 -15.97 15.48
C VAL A 693 5.53 -15.00 14.83
N GLU A 694 5.74 -13.87 15.48
CA GLU A 694 6.69 -12.82 15.09
C GLU A 694 7.72 -12.65 16.21
N ALA A 695 8.99 -12.52 15.86
CA ALA A 695 10.05 -12.25 16.82
C ALA A 695 11.03 -11.21 16.28
N GLY A 696 11.49 -10.32 17.15
CA GLY A 696 12.53 -9.34 16.87
C GLY A 696 13.51 -9.25 18.02
N LEU A 697 14.79 -9.15 17.70
CA LEU A 697 15.88 -9.02 18.67
C LEU A 697 16.91 -8.00 18.16
N SER A 698 17.37 -7.12 19.04
CA SER A 698 18.49 -6.21 18.75
C SER A 698 19.47 -6.23 19.90
N VAL A 699 20.74 -6.49 19.59
CA VAL A 699 21.85 -6.63 20.54
C VAL A 699 22.96 -5.65 20.17
N VAL A 700 23.26 -4.74 21.09
CA VAL A 700 24.41 -3.84 21.00
C VAL A 700 25.65 -4.60 21.47
N LEU A 701 26.50 -5.01 20.55
CA LEU A 701 27.71 -5.77 20.89
C LEU A 701 28.76 -4.86 21.54
N ASN A 702 28.87 -3.63 21.04
CA ASN A 702 29.72 -2.59 21.60
C ASN A 702 29.31 -1.22 21.04
N THR A 703 30.07 -0.17 21.31
CA THR A 703 29.75 1.21 20.86
C THR A 703 29.66 1.37 19.34
N SER A 704 30.20 0.43 18.57
CA SER A 704 30.27 0.49 17.10
C SER A 704 29.41 -0.54 16.41
N PHE A 705 29.09 -1.67 17.02
CA PHE A 705 28.38 -2.77 16.37
C PHE A 705 27.06 -3.11 17.07
N THR A 706 26.02 -3.24 16.27
CA THR A 706 24.69 -3.73 16.68
C THR A 706 24.28 -4.85 15.76
N VAL A 707 23.76 -5.94 16.31
CA VAL A 707 23.11 -7.00 15.54
C VAL A 707 21.62 -6.93 15.78
N SER A 708 20.83 -6.90 14.69
CA SER A 708 19.38 -6.91 14.71
C SER A 708 18.85 -8.09 13.91
N MET A 709 17.81 -8.76 14.43
CA MET A 709 17.18 -9.90 13.81
C MET A 709 15.66 -9.71 13.83
N ALA A 710 14.98 -10.16 12.79
CA ALA A 710 13.53 -10.29 12.79
C ALA A 710 13.14 -11.56 12.05
N GLY A 711 12.01 -12.15 12.47
CA GLY A 711 11.47 -13.33 11.80
C GLY A 711 9.99 -13.48 12.03
N THR A 712 9.31 -14.04 11.05
CA THR A 712 7.91 -14.47 11.12
C THR A 712 7.77 -15.87 10.59
N LEU A 713 6.95 -16.67 11.27
CA LEU A 713 6.45 -17.95 10.80
C LEU A 713 4.93 -17.91 10.92
N ALA A 714 4.27 -18.00 9.79
CA ALA A 714 2.84 -17.82 9.72
C ALA A 714 2.14 -18.90 8.87
N ASP A 715 0.81 -18.92 8.97
CA ASP A 715 -0.12 -19.70 8.18
C ASP A 715 -1.33 -18.83 7.82
N TYR A 716 -1.45 -18.46 6.55
CA TYR A 716 -2.53 -17.63 6.02
C TYR A 716 -3.32 -18.45 5.03
N THR A 717 -4.55 -18.84 5.40
CA THR A 717 -5.33 -19.81 4.62
C THR A 717 -6.81 -19.45 4.56
N TYR A 718 -7.47 -19.95 3.51
CA TYR A 718 -8.93 -20.04 3.48
C TYR A 718 -9.43 -21.20 4.35
N THR A 719 -10.47 -20.97 5.17
CA THR A 719 -10.97 -21.97 6.13
C THR A 719 -12.21 -22.69 5.65
N ASN A 720 -12.89 -22.19 4.61
CA ASN A 720 -14.07 -22.81 4.00
C ASN A 720 -13.97 -22.82 2.47
N ASN A 721 -14.90 -23.49 1.84
CA ASN A 721 -15.16 -23.33 0.41
C ASN A 721 -16.04 -22.11 0.21
N ALA A 722 -15.60 -21.18 -0.63
CA ALA A 722 -16.33 -19.96 -0.91
C ALA A 722 -17.46 -20.20 -1.92
N MET A 723 -18.47 -19.35 -1.91
CA MET A 723 -19.48 -19.30 -2.97
C MET A 723 -18.95 -18.41 -4.10
N GLY A 724 -18.85 -18.97 -5.30
CA GLY A 724 -18.52 -18.27 -6.53
C GLY A 724 -19.78 -17.82 -7.26
N ILE A 725 -19.73 -16.63 -7.85
CA ILE A 725 -20.78 -16.11 -8.74
C ILE A 725 -20.10 -15.70 -10.04
N LYS A 726 -20.39 -16.44 -11.12
CA LYS A 726 -19.95 -16.08 -12.48
C LYS A 726 -21.01 -15.23 -13.14
N SER A 727 -20.66 -13.99 -13.44
CA SER A 727 -21.53 -13.04 -14.13
C SER A 727 -20.95 -12.68 -15.50
N PRO A 728 -21.66 -13.00 -16.62
CA PRO A 728 -21.15 -12.67 -17.94
C PRO A 728 -21.27 -11.18 -18.23
N GLU A 729 -20.22 -10.59 -18.77
CA GLU A 729 -20.28 -9.18 -19.13
C GLU A 729 -21.23 -8.88 -20.29
N ASN A 730 -21.45 -9.82 -21.18
CA ASN A 730 -22.34 -9.66 -22.36
C ASN A 730 -23.78 -10.11 -22.12
N GLY A 731 -24.13 -10.54 -20.91
CA GLY A 731 -25.48 -11.01 -20.61
C GLY A 731 -25.87 -12.29 -21.38
N SER A 732 -24.90 -13.06 -21.89
CA SER A 732 -25.17 -14.25 -22.68
C SER A 732 -25.84 -15.40 -21.89
N PHE A 733 -25.68 -15.37 -20.55
CA PHE A 733 -26.34 -16.29 -19.64
C PHE A 733 -26.66 -15.62 -18.30
N ALA A 734 -27.52 -16.23 -17.49
CA ALA A 734 -27.78 -15.77 -16.12
C ALA A 734 -26.60 -16.03 -15.19
N ASP A 735 -26.52 -15.28 -14.09
CA ASP A 735 -25.48 -15.51 -13.08
C ASP A 735 -25.48 -16.96 -12.62
N VAL A 736 -24.30 -17.58 -12.64
CA VAL A 736 -24.09 -18.96 -12.21
C VAL A 736 -23.50 -18.98 -10.80
N TYR A 737 -24.17 -19.64 -9.89
CA TYR A 737 -23.74 -19.84 -8.50
C TYR A 737 -23.08 -21.21 -8.38
N GLU A 738 -21.86 -21.23 -7.88
CA GLU A 738 -21.07 -22.47 -7.77
C GLU A 738 -20.22 -22.49 -6.51
N THR A 739 -19.81 -23.67 -6.09
CA THR A 739 -18.85 -23.82 -5.01
C THR A 739 -17.43 -23.69 -5.57
N VAL A 740 -16.62 -22.84 -4.96
CA VAL A 740 -15.19 -22.77 -5.23
C VAL A 740 -14.44 -23.44 -4.08
N MET A 741 -13.65 -24.45 -4.40
CA MET A 741 -12.94 -25.30 -3.45
C MET A 741 -11.73 -24.56 -2.87
N THR A 742 -11.97 -23.50 -2.11
CA THR A 742 -10.94 -22.63 -1.55
C THR A 742 -10.37 -23.15 -0.23
N LYS A 743 -11.07 -24.02 0.50
CA LYS A 743 -10.60 -24.51 1.81
C LYS A 743 -9.21 -25.11 1.74
N GLY A 744 -8.29 -24.57 2.55
CA GLY A 744 -6.90 -25.00 2.60
C GLY A 744 -5.98 -24.35 1.57
N LEU A 745 -6.50 -23.52 0.63
CA LEU A 745 -5.66 -22.68 -0.22
C LEU A 745 -5.03 -21.56 0.62
N TYR A 746 -3.83 -21.19 0.24
CA TYR A 746 -3.06 -20.15 0.90
C TYR A 746 -3.38 -18.76 0.34
N LEU A 747 -3.30 -17.76 1.20
CA LEU A 747 -3.39 -16.36 0.79
C LEU A 747 -2.03 -15.92 0.21
N SER A 748 -2.07 -15.25 -0.94
CA SER A 748 -0.87 -14.80 -1.68
C SER A 748 -0.32 -13.45 -1.20
N ASN A 749 -0.58 -13.09 0.05
CA ASN A 749 -0.31 -11.75 0.60
C ASN A 749 1.15 -11.50 0.99
N GLY A 750 2.06 -12.39 0.63
CA GLY A 750 3.49 -12.33 0.92
C GLY A 750 4.02 -13.63 1.51
N PRO A 751 5.33 -13.70 1.80
CA PRO A 751 5.93 -14.88 2.36
C PRO A 751 5.41 -15.16 3.78
N GLN A 752 5.03 -16.41 4.04
CA GLN A 752 4.56 -16.84 5.35
C GLN A 752 5.72 -17.29 6.26
N LEU A 753 6.91 -17.42 5.69
CA LEU A 753 8.17 -17.54 6.41
C LEU A 753 9.13 -16.48 5.89
N ALA A 754 9.50 -15.55 6.75
CA ALA A 754 10.50 -14.54 6.45
C ALA A 754 11.41 -14.34 7.66
N ALA A 755 12.70 -14.18 7.41
CA ALA A 755 13.67 -13.90 8.46
C ALA A 755 14.77 -12.99 7.93
N ASN A 756 15.36 -12.19 8.79
CA ASN A 756 16.56 -11.43 8.48
C ASN A 756 17.53 -11.34 9.65
N ILE A 757 18.77 -11.06 9.31
CA ILE A 757 19.81 -10.66 10.24
C ILE A 757 20.56 -9.47 9.65
N THR A 758 20.69 -8.42 10.45
CA THR A 758 21.40 -7.19 10.08
C THR A 758 22.57 -6.98 11.05
N LEU A 759 23.73 -6.68 10.51
CA LEU A 759 24.86 -6.17 11.25
C LEU A 759 25.02 -4.67 10.93
N ASP A 760 24.75 -3.84 11.91
CA ASP A 760 24.96 -2.39 11.83
C ASP A 760 26.33 -2.02 12.39
N TYR A 761 27.09 -1.22 11.65
CA TYR A 761 28.35 -0.63 12.06
C TYR A 761 28.24 0.88 12.14
N PHE A 762 28.68 1.42 13.25
CA PHE A 762 28.79 2.85 13.43
C PHE A 762 30.17 3.25 13.96
N HIS A 763 30.82 4.16 13.25
CA HIS A 763 32.14 4.68 13.64
C HIS A 763 32.03 6.08 14.30
N PRO A 764 32.81 6.41 15.36
CA PRO A 764 32.78 7.73 16.00
C PRO A 764 33.03 8.93 15.06
N LYS A 765 33.70 8.72 13.91
CA LYS A 765 33.89 9.72 12.85
C LYS A 765 32.68 9.80 11.89
N MET A 766 31.50 9.35 12.34
CA MET A 766 30.23 9.44 11.61
C MET A 766 30.17 8.64 10.30
N TRP A 767 30.99 7.57 10.17
CA TRP A 767 30.75 6.52 9.19
C TRP A 767 29.69 5.56 9.73
N PHE A 768 28.81 5.10 8.87
CA PHE A 768 27.86 4.04 9.18
C PHE A 768 27.78 3.07 8.00
N ALA A 769 27.59 1.81 8.31
CA ALA A 769 27.35 0.77 7.31
C ALA A 769 26.42 -0.28 7.90
N ASP A 770 25.66 -0.94 7.07
CA ASP A 770 24.90 -2.13 7.45
C ASP A 770 24.99 -3.19 6.36
N ILE A 771 24.86 -4.43 6.78
CA ILE A 771 24.70 -5.58 5.89
C ILE A 771 23.54 -6.43 6.42
N THR A 772 22.61 -6.77 5.55
CA THR A 772 21.38 -7.51 5.89
C THR A 772 21.24 -8.72 5.00
N LEU A 773 21.19 -9.90 5.61
CA LEU A 773 20.82 -11.13 4.94
C LEU A 773 19.34 -11.41 5.19
N ASN A 774 18.56 -11.53 4.11
CA ASN A 774 17.13 -11.84 4.14
C ASN A 774 16.90 -13.25 3.61
N TYR A 775 15.97 -13.97 4.23
CA TYR A 775 15.48 -15.27 3.79
C TYR A 775 13.95 -15.23 3.69
N PHE A 776 13.42 -15.75 2.59
CA PHE A 776 11.98 -15.81 2.33
C PHE A 776 11.59 -17.20 1.85
N ASP A 777 10.45 -17.70 2.32
CA ASP A 777 9.86 -18.97 1.89
C ASP A 777 8.35 -18.98 2.13
N LYS A 778 7.68 -20.06 1.73
CA LYS A 778 6.22 -20.21 1.83
C LYS A 778 5.46 -19.03 1.23
N ASN A 779 5.91 -18.58 0.06
CA ASN A 779 5.18 -17.64 -0.76
C ASN A 779 4.34 -18.44 -1.77
N TYR A 780 3.07 -18.06 -1.95
CA TYR A 780 2.14 -18.77 -2.81
C TYR A 780 1.64 -17.86 -3.91
N LEU A 781 1.44 -18.45 -5.08
CA LEU A 781 0.87 -17.75 -6.21
C LEU A 781 -0.61 -17.44 -5.97
N ASP A 782 -1.09 -16.31 -6.47
CA ASP A 782 -2.50 -15.98 -6.41
C ASP A 782 -3.29 -16.96 -7.28
N PHE A 783 -4.25 -17.67 -6.68
CA PHE A 783 -4.99 -18.71 -7.39
C PHE A 783 -6.12 -18.11 -8.24
N ALA A 784 -6.45 -18.77 -9.32
CA ALA A 784 -7.57 -18.40 -10.18
C ALA A 784 -8.85 -19.15 -9.75
N PRO A 785 -9.87 -18.47 -9.22
CA PRO A 785 -11.09 -19.12 -8.73
C PRO A 785 -11.71 -20.09 -9.72
N ASN A 786 -11.70 -19.77 -11.02
CA ASN A 786 -12.25 -20.62 -12.06
C ASN A 786 -11.62 -22.04 -12.12
N ARG A 787 -10.33 -22.15 -11.79
CA ARG A 787 -9.64 -23.46 -11.76
C ARG A 787 -10.06 -24.34 -10.58
N PHE A 788 -10.65 -23.73 -9.54
CA PHE A 788 -11.03 -24.39 -8.29
C PHE A 788 -12.53 -24.54 -8.11
N THR A 789 -13.36 -24.25 -9.13
CA THR A 789 -14.78 -24.54 -9.06
C THR A 789 -15.01 -26.03 -9.00
N GLU A 790 -16.08 -26.46 -8.32
CA GLU A 790 -16.41 -27.88 -8.21
C GLU A 790 -16.55 -28.54 -9.60
N ASP A 791 -17.25 -27.89 -10.52
CA ASP A 791 -17.44 -28.36 -11.90
C ASP A 791 -16.11 -28.55 -12.66
N ASN A 792 -15.21 -27.57 -12.58
CA ASN A 792 -13.93 -27.66 -13.29
C ASN A 792 -13.00 -28.71 -12.65
N ARG A 793 -13.05 -28.86 -11.33
CA ARG A 793 -12.29 -29.91 -10.65
C ARG A 793 -12.75 -31.32 -11.03
N MET A 794 -14.02 -31.52 -11.31
CA MET A 794 -14.53 -32.80 -11.84
C MET A 794 -14.01 -33.11 -13.26
N LYS A 795 -13.62 -32.10 -14.03
CA LYS A 795 -13.00 -32.29 -15.36
C LYS A 795 -11.54 -32.75 -15.29
N TYR A 796 -10.88 -32.65 -14.12
CA TYR A 796 -9.48 -33.06 -13.91
C TYR A 796 -9.42 -34.56 -13.58
N THR A 797 -9.41 -35.38 -14.62
CA THR A 797 -9.53 -36.82 -14.50
C THR A 797 -8.20 -37.54 -14.26
N THR A 798 -7.07 -36.85 -14.42
CA THR A 798 -5.72 -37.43 -14.20
C THR A 798 -4.93 -36.62 -13.18
N GLN A 799 -3.96 -37.27 -12.53
CA GLN A 799 -3.08 -36.57 -11.59
C GLN A 799 -2.33 -35.38 -12.25
N GLN A 800 -1.92 -35.58 -13.50
CA GLN A 800 -1.25 -34.55 -14.29
C GLN A 800 -2.14 -33.28 -14.48
N MET A 801 -3.45 -33.47 -14.75
CA MET A 801 -4.40 -32.35 -14.82
C MET A 801 -4.57 -31.64 -13.47
N ILE A 802 -4.63 -32.41 -12.38
CA ILE A 802 -4.75 -31.87 -11.01
C ILE A 802 -3.50 -31.05 -10.69
N ASP A 803 -2.31 -31.57 -10.97
CA ASP A 803 -1.04 -30.88 -10.70
C ASP A 803 -0.90 -29.58 -11.52
N ALA A 804 -1.28 -29.62 -12.81
CA ALA A 804 -1.15 -28.48 -13.70
C ALA A 804 -2.20 -27.38 -13.51
N LEU A 805 -3.45 -27.75 -13.19
CA LEU A 805 -4.58 -26.82 -13.21
C LEU A 805 -5.26 -26.65 -11.84
N GLY A 806 -5.29 -27.71 -11.04
CA GLY A 806 -6.03 -27.76 -9.77
C GLY A 806 -5.19 -27.60 -8.51
N THR A 807 -3.91 -27.26 -8.64
CA THR A 807 -2.97 -27.07 -7.51
C THR A 807 -2.50 -25.62 -7.46
N GLN A 808 -2.52 -25.02 -6.26
CA GLN A 808 -1.93 -23.71 -6.04
C GLN A 808 -0.40 -23.83 -5.96
N GLU A 809 0.31 -23.05 -6.77
CA GLU A 809 1.75 -23.09 -6.82
C GLU A 809 2.39 -22.43 -5.59
N ARG A 810 3.31 -23.16 -4.94
CA ARG A 810 4.23 -22.58 -3.96
C ARG A 810 5.50 -22.12 -4.66
N LEU A 811 5.84 -20.85 -4.50
CA LEU A 811 7.02 -20.25 -5.08
C LEU A 811 8.28 -20.69 -4.32
N GLN A 812 9.38 -20.84 -5.05
CA GLN A 812 10.66 -21.22 -4.46
C GLN A 812 11.17 -20.11 -3.52
N GLY A 813 11.55 -20.49 -2.31
CA GLY A 813 12.20 -19.63 -1.36
C GLY A 813 13.62 -19.23 -1.77
N GLY A 814 14.19 -18.22 -1.12
CA GLY A 814 15.52 -17.76 -1.45
C GLY A 814 16.09 -16.72 -0.49
N PHE A 815 17.36 -16.36 -0.75
CA PHE A 815 18.11 -15.37 0.01
C PHE A 815 18.34 -14.12 -0.83
N LEU A 816 18.26 -12.94 -0.16
CA LEU A 816 18.70 -11.67 -0.70
C LEU A 816 19.68 -11.02 0.28
N LEU A 817 20.77 -10.47 -0.25
CA LEU A 817 21.79 -9.76 0.52
C LEU A 817 21.73 -8.28 0.18
N ASP A 818 21.52 -7.44 1.20
CA ASP A 818 21.48 -5.99 1.09
C ASP A 818 22.61 -5.39 1.91
N ALA A 819 23.09 -4.21 1.53
CA ALA A 819 24.05 -3.45 2.33
C ALA A 819 23.88 -1.95 2.11
N SER A 820 24.30 -1.17 3.10
CA SER A 820 24.46 0.26 2.92
C SER A 820 25.75 0.77 3.55
N ILE A 821 26.26 1.89 3.02
CA ILE A 821 27.37 2.61 3.58
C ILE A 821 27.16 4.11 3.42
N GLY A 822 27.50 4.86 4.44
CA GLY A 822 27.37 6.30 4.38
C GLY A 822 28.26 7.05 5.36
N LYS A 823 28.29 8.34 5.17
CA LYS A 823 29.04 9.27 6.03
C LYS A 823 28.26 10.55 6.24
N LEU A 824 28.17 10.97 7.49
CA LEU A 824 27.70 12.30 7.88
C LEU A 824 28.91 13.18 8.15
N ILE A 825 28.98 14.33 7.44
CA ILE A 825 30.06 15.31 7.55
C ILE A 825 29.46 16.58 8.14
N TYR A 826 29.93 16.96 9.32
CA TYR A 826 29.59 18.25 9.93
C TYR A 826 30.43 19.35 9.33
N LEU A 827 29.81 20.42 8.90
CA LEU A 827 30.41 21.61 8.33
C LEU A 827 30.26 22.81 9.31
N PRO A 828 31.06 23.87 9.16
CA PRO A 828 30.89 25.08 9.94
C PRO A 828 29.45 25.64 9.86
N GLN A 829 29.07 26.47 10.84
CA GLN A 829 27.75 27.11 10.92
C GLN A 829 26.55 26.13 11.00
N ARG A 830 26.74 25.00 11.72
CA ARG A 830 25.71 23.98 11.93
C ARG A 830 25.16 23.31 10.65
N ARG A 831 25.94 23.32 9.58
CA ARG A 831 25.63 22.66 8.32
C ARG A 831 26.03 21.19 8.38
N SER A 832 25.40 20.36 7.61
CA SER A 832 25.82 18.97 7.45
C SER A 832 25.65 18.46 6.02
N LEU A 833 26.56 17.61 5.58
CA LEU A 833 26.47 16.87 4.33
C LEU A 833 26.37 15.39 4.68
N ASN A 834 25.36 14.74 4.12
CA ASN A 834 25.17 13.29 4.24
C ASN A 834 25.34 12.64 2.88
N VAL A 835 26.19 11.65 2.79
CA VAL A 835 26.34 10.80 1.61
C VAL A 835 26.05 9.36 2.01
N ASN A 836 25.09 8.74 1.34
CA ASN A 836 24.70 7.36 1.60
C ASN A 836 24.49 6.60 0.30
N LEU A 837 25.08 5.42 0.20
CA LEU A 837 24.88 4.43 -0.85
C LEU A 837 24.21 3.20 -0.24
N SER A 838 23.01 2.88 -0.69
CA SER A 838 22.32 1.64 -0.36
C SER A 838 22.29 0.74 -1.59
N MET A 839 22.52 -0.54 -1.36
CA MET A 839 22.56 -1.59 -2.37
C MET A 839 21.64 -2.72 -1.94
N SER A 840 20.72 -3.13 -2.79
CA SER A 840 19.85 -4.29 -2.53
C SER A 840 20.15 -5.39 -3.54
N ASN A 841 19.97 -6.62 -3.07
CA ASN A 841 20.24 -7.82 -3.85
C ASN A 841 21.65 -7.81 -4.48
N ILE A 842 22.68 -7.61 -3.63
CA ILE A 842 24.08 -7.50 -4.05
C ILE A 842 24.53 -8.76 -4.81
N LEU A 843 23.97 -9.91 -4.45
CA LEU A 843 24.27 -11.18 -5.12
C LEU A 843 23.61 -11.31 -6.50
N ASN A 844 22.86 -10.30 -6.93
CA ASN A 844 22.16 -10.27 -8.21
C ASN A 844 21.28 -11.50 -8.45
N ASN A 845 20.56 -11.95 -7.42
CA ASN A 845 19.66 -13.08 -7.53
C ASN A 845 18.42 -12.69 -8.36
N GLN A 846 18.39 -13.11 -9.62
CA GLN A 846 17.30 -12.88 -10.56
C GLN A 846 16.38 -14.11 -10.72
N LYS A 847 16.60 -15.17 -9.92
CA LYS A 847 15.80 -16.39 -9.99
C LYS A 847 14.64 -16.40 -8.99
N MET A 848 14.61 -15.44 -8.08
CA MET A 848 13.61 -15.40 -7.02
C MET A 848 12.30 -14.81 -7.55
N ILE A 849 11.24 -15.59 -7.55
CA ILE A 849 9.88 -15.16 -7.90
C ILE A 849 9.25 -14.52 -6.66
N THR A 850 8.82 -13.27 -6.77
CA THR A 850 8.24 -12.49 -5.67
C THR A 850 6.72 -12.53 -5.64
N GLY A 851 6.09 -13.00 -6.72
CA GLY A 851 4.64 -13.12 -6.83
C GLY A 851 4.22 -13.38 -8.27
N GLY A 852 2.94 -13.28 -8.52
CA GLY A 852 2.32 -13.55 -9.80
C GLY A 852 0.92 -14.09 -9.59
N PHE A 853 0.32 -14.64 -10.63
CA PHE A 853 -1.03 -15.18 -10.58
C PHE A 853 -1.24 -16.34 -11.53
N GLN A 854 -2.14 -17.23 -11.18
CA GLN A 854 -2.65 -18.27 -12.09
C GLN A 854 -3.59 -17.61 -13.11
N GLN A 855 -3.45 -17.94 -14.37
CA GLN A 855 -4.42 -17.52 -15.37
C GLN A 855 -5.75 -18.26 -15.17
N ALA A 856 -6.87 -17.53 -15.19
CA ALA A 856 -8.19 -18.11 -14.95
C ALA A 856 -8.72 -18.94 -16.13
N ARG A 857 -8.12 -18.78 -17.32
CA ARG A 857 -8.47 -19.55 -18.51
C ARG A 857 -8.08 -21.01 -18.36
N LEU A 858 -8.91 -21.90 -18.92
CA LEU A 858 -8.68 -23.34 -18.98
C LEU A 858 -8.40 -23.78 -20.42
N PRO A 859 -7.51 -24.77 -20.66
CA PRO A 859 -7.28 -25.33 -21.98
C PRO A 859 -8.41 -26.28 -22.32
N LEU A 860 -9.52 -25.75 -22.85
CA LEU A 860 -10.70 -26.54 -23.21
C LEU A 860 -10.74 -26.83 -24.71
N VAL A 861 -11.18 -28.05 -25.07
CA VAL A 861 -11.58 -28.49 -26.40
C VAL A 861 -12.89 -29.25 -26.25
N ASP A 862 -13.95 -28.76 -26.89
CA ASP A 862 -15.30 -29.33 -26.82
C ASP A 862 -15.80 -29.55 -25.37
N GLY A 863 -15.49 -28.58 -24.50
CA GLY A 863 -15.90 -28.60 -23.08
C GLY A 863 -15.07 -29.50 -22.15
N ALA A 864 -14.14 -30.30 -22.68
CA ALA A 864 -13.21 -31.13 -21.91
C ALA A 864 -11.82 -30.50 -21.83
N ILE A 865 -11.06 -30.86 -20.79
CA ILE A 865 -9.65 -30.41 -20.67
C ILE A 865 -8.82 -31.04 -21.79
N ASP A 866 -8.10 -30.20 -22.52
CA ASP A 866 -7.12 -30.59 -23.52
C ASP A 866 -5.88 -31.20 -22.85
N ALA A 867 -5.88 -32.55 -22.72
CA ALA A 867 -4.77 -33.28 -22.09
C ALA A 867 -3.43 -33.13 -22.82
N GLY A 868 -3.48 -32.82 -24.11
CA GLY A 868 -2.29 -32.60 -24.94
C GLY A 868 -1.63 -31.26 -24.75
N ASN A 869 -2.35 -30.27 -24.13
CA ASN A 869 -1.83 -28.92 -23.98
C ASN A 869 -2.30 -28.26 -22.63
N LEU A 870 -1.96 -28.91 -21.53
CA LEU A 870 -2.31 -28.43 -20.19
C LEU A 870 -1.70 -27.04 -19.88
N ASN A 871 -0.56 -26.74 -20.49
CA ASN A 871 0.18 -25.49 -20.29
C ASN A 871 -0.19 -24.38 -21.30
N ARG A 872 -1.36 -24.45 -21.96
CA ARG A 872 -1.80 -23.39 -22.88
C ARG A 872 -1.91 -22.02 -22.20
N PHE A 873 -2.27 -22.01 -20.93
CA PHE A 873 -2.38 -20.80 -20.12
C PHE A 873 -1.55 -20.95 -18.84
N PRO A 874 -0.20 -20.92 -18.95
CA PRO A 874 0.67 -21.09 -17.80
C PRO A 874 0.60 -19.89 -16.85
N ASN A 875 1.09 -20.07 -15.63
CA ASN A 875 1.13 -19.01 -14.65
C ASN A 875 2.02 -17.86 -15.10
N LYS A 876 1.69 -16.64 -14.65
CA LYS A 876 2.48 -15.42 -14.88
C LYS A 876 3.20 -15.00 -13.61
N TYR A 877 4.43 -14.49 -13.75
CA TYR A 877 5.34 -14.26 -12.64
C TYR A 877 5.86 -12.82 -12.59
N TYR A 878 6.21 -12.40 -11.38
CA TYR A 878 7.07 -11.25 -11.07
C TYR A 878 8.32 -11.73 -10.38
N TYR A 879 9.47 -11.26 -10.83
CA TYR A 879 10.77 -11.58 -10.24
C TYR A 879 11.27 -10.48 -9.31
N ALA A 880 12.07 -10.86 -8.32
CA ALA A 880 12.90 -9.90 -7.61
C ALA A 880 13.84 -9.21 -8.63
N TRP A 881 13.92 -7.91 -8.57
CA TRP A 881 14.92 -7.22 -9.37
C TRP A 881 16.31 -7.69 -8.97
N GLY A 882 17.22 -7.77 -9.91
CA GLY A 882 18.62 -8.03 -9.67
C GLY A 882 19.26 -6.94 -8.80
N PHE A 883 20.55 -6.72 -8.96
CA PHE A 883 21.27 -5.70 -8.21
C PHE A 883 20.65 -4.31 -8.39
N ASN A 884 20.33 -3.68 -7.27
CA ASN A 884 19.80 -2.32 -7.20
C ASN A 884 20.66 -1.44 -6.32
N MET A 885 20.79 -0.17 -6.71
CA MET A 885 21.49 0.83 -5.90
C MET A 885 20.68 2.11 -5.75
N PHE A 886 20.94 2.81 -4.66
CA PHE A 886 20.38 4.12 -4.35
C PHE A 886 21.46 4.97 -3.69
N LEU A 887 22.05 5.94 -4.41
CA LEU A 887 22.98 6.92 -3.89
C LEU A 887 22.21 8.19 -3.54
N ASN A 888 22.29 8.62 -2.29
CA ASN A 888 21.66 9.85 -1.81
C ASN A 888 22.71 10.81 -1.22
N ILE A 889 22.65 12.07 -1.65
CA ILE A 889 23.48 13.15 -1.14
C ILE A 889 22.57 14.22 -0.58
N GLY A 890 22.56 14.39 0.72
CA GLY A 890 21.71 15.33 1.45
C GLY A 890 22.51 16.46 2.09
N TYR A 891 22.01 17.66 2.00
CA TYR A 891 22.61 18.86 2.60
C TYR A 891 21.60 19.55 3.49
N ARG A 892 22.07 20.04 4.66
CA ARG A 892 21.24 20.75 5.65
C ARG A 892 21.98 21.99 6.14
N PHE A 893 21.20 23.06 6.33
CA PHE A 893 21.66 24.28 6.97
C PHE A 893 20.54 25.04 7.66
#